data_361beb1739a76dc96ca214521e77f3ad
#
_entry.id   361beb1739a76dc96ca214521e77f3ad
#
_cell.length_a   1.000
_cell.length_b   1.000
_cell.length_c   1.000
_cell.angle_alpha   90.00
_cell.angle_beta   90.00
_cell.angle_gamma   90.00
#
_symmetry.space_group_name_H-M   'P 1'
#
loop_
_entity.id
_entity.type
_entity.pdbx_description
1 polymer ?
#
loop_
_entity_poly.entity_id
_entity_poly.type
_entity_poly.pdbx_seq_one_letter_code
_entity_poly.pdbx_strand_id
1 'polypeptide(L)'
;MTDATLKPKSVDGTEEHGAEKSRPEKASTVEAAPPPDAIEPNPDLTPEEAEQARKRYLLRRFWISARRYWGGSGDRLAWPCSIGLLAMICMNVGFQYGINRWNRGIFDAIERHDAGTVYYLSAVFVPLVLGSVALVTAQVYVRMMIQRRWRSWLTAAVIARWLANGRYYQLNLIGGDHKNPEARISEDLRIATEAPVDFIAGVISAFLSASTFIVVLWTIGGALELPVAGMTITIPGFLVVTAVLYAVITSTVIAIIGRHFVQVSEVKNQVEAELRYTLTRVRENGESIALLGGEEEERNDLDKTFSNVLKQWAQLARQHMRTTFVSHGSMLIAPVVPLLLCAPKFLAGGMTLGEVMQAASAFAIVQTAFGWLVDNYPRLADWNACARRIASLMTSLDGLERAEQSDALRRIKHGETRGNAILNLDDLSVSLDDGTAVVKETQVEIAPGERVLVAGESGSGKSTLVRAIAGLWPWGHGSVDFHADRRLFMLPQRPYIPSGTLRRAVAYPRAADSWTAAEVKAALAKVGLDYLNEKIEEDAPWDQILSGGEKQRLAFARLLLHHPDIIVLDEATSALDEKSQDRMMETLIEEMPTVTIISVAHRAELEAFHSRKITLERRKGGAKLVSDIDLGPRKGRRNLIMRVLDNRR
;
A
#
# COMPACT_ATOMS: atom_id res chain seq x y z
N MET A 1 -5.72 53.28 -14.47
CA MET A 1 -4.47 53.80 -14.97
C MET A 1 -3.48 52.67 -14.95
N THR A 2 -3.03 52.05 -16.01
CA THR A 2 -2.98 52.16 -17.46
C THR A 2 -2.77 50.75 -18.01
N ASP A 3 -3.62 50.38 -18.80
CA ASP A 3 -3.68 49.66 -20.04
C ASP A 3 -2.34 49.46 -20.77
N ALA A 4 -2.02 48.25 -21.20
CA ALA A 4 -1.19 47.97 -22.37
C ALA A 4 -1.45 46.56 -22.91
N THR A 5 -2.36 46.49 -23.85
CA THR A 5 -2.53 45.46 -24.87
C THR A 5 -1.32 45.36 -25.80
N LEU A 6 -0.90 44.12 -26.12
CA LEU A 6 -0.08 43.86 -27.30
C LEU A 6 -0.57 42.59 -28.03
N LYS A 7 -0.98 42.79 -29.27
CA LYS A 7 -1.41 41.82 -30.30
C LYS A 7 -0.22 41.05 -30.92
N PRO A 8 -0.46 39.89 -31.55
CA PRO A 8 0.58 39.04 -32.13
C PRO A 8 1.03 39.50 -33.52
N LYS A 9 2.31 39.30 -33.82
CA LYS A 9 2.88 39.41 -35.17
C LYS A 9 3.07 38.02 -35.75
N SER A 10 2.46 37.82 -36.93
CA SER A 10 2.77 36.78 -37.92
C SER A 10 4.10 37.08 -38.59
N VAL A 11 4.96 36.08 -38.76
CA VAL A 11 6.02 36.09 -39.79
C VAL A 11 6.14 34.67 -40.32
N ASP A 12 5.86 34.55 -41.61
CA ASP A 12 6.23 33.45 -42.50
C ASP A 12 7.76 33.36 -42.62
N GLY A 13 8.26 32.14 -42.74
CA GLY A 13 9.67 31.90 -43.02
C GLY A 13 9.93 30.40 -43.10
N THR A 14 9.74 29.85 -44.30
CA THR A 14 10.24 28.54 -44.75
C THR A 14 11.75 28.46 -44.61
N GLU A 15 12.26 27.47 -43.85
CA GLU A 15 13.59 26.88 -44.11
C GLU A 15 13.56 25.40 -43.72
N GLU A 16 13.80 24.55 -44.72
CA GLU A 16 14.13 23.14 -44.61
C GLU A 16 15.44 22.96 -43.88
N HIS A 17 15.46 22.20 -42.77
CA HIS A 17 16.69 21.54 -42.34
C HIS A 17 16.41 20.24 -41.59
N GLY A 18 16.91 19.16 -42.17
CA GLY A 18 17.56 18.03 -41.54
C GLY A 18 16.77 17.25 -40.45
N ALA A 19 16.09 16.21 -40.88
CA ALA A 19 15.62 15.15 -39.97
C ALA A 19 16.81 14.42 -39.31
N GLU A 20 17.19 14.84 -38.12
CA GLU A 20 18.09 14.11 -37.26
C GLU A 20 17.30 13.02 -36.54
N LYS A 21 17.49 11.77 -37.00
CA LYS A 21 16.94 10.57 -36.34
C LYS A 21 17.51 10.45 -34.94
N SER A 22 16.76 10.88 -33.96
CA SER A 22 17.02 10.53 -32.54
C SER A 22 16.88 9.02 -32.41
N ARG A 23 18.01 8.33 -32.19
CA ARG A 23 18.08 6.93 -31.78
C ARG A 23 17.30 6.78 -30.47
N PRO A 24 16.46 5.74 -30.33
CA PRO A 24 15.90 5.41 -29.04
C PRO A 24 17.05 5.01 -28.11
N GLU A 25 17.19 5.76 -27.04
CA GLU A 25 18.10 5.47 -25.93
C GLU A 25 17.81 4.06 -25.42
N LYS A 26 18.81 3.19 -25.49
CA LYS A 26 18.73 1.83 -25.00
C LYS A 26 18.38 1.87 -23.52
N ALA A 27 17.10 1.65 -23.21
CA ALA A 27 16.69 1.28 -21.86
C ALA A 27 17.49 0.04 -21.47
N SER A 28 18.38 0.18 -20.50
CA SER A 28 19.15 -0.92 -19.94
C SER A 28 18.16 -1.97 -19.44
N THR A 29 18.09 -3.09 -20.13
CA THR A 29 17.38 -4.30 -19.69
C THR A 29 18.03 -4.75 -18.39
N VAL A 30 17.47 -4.31 -17.26
CA VAL A 30 17.79 -4.90 -15.97
C VAL A 30 17.16 -6.28 -15.98
N GLU A 31 18.01 -7.30 -15.99
CA GLU A 31 17.64 -8.70 -15.86
C GLU A 31 16.66 -8.85 -14.70
N ALA A 32 15.39 -9.09 -15.03
CA ALA A 32 14.33 -9.27 -14.04
C ALA A 32 14.61 -10.58 -13.33
N ALA A 33 14.79 -10.54 -12.02
CA ALA A 33 14.92 -11.74 -11.21
C ALA A 33 13.70 -12.65 -11.45
N PRO A 34 13.89 -13.97 -11.54
CA PRO A 34 12.80 -14.91 -11.80
C PRO A 34 11.70 -14.78 -10.75
N PRO A 35 10.42 -15.08 -11.10
CA PRO A 35 9.30 -15.00 -10.17
C PRO A 35 9.47 -15.98 -8.99
N PRO A 36 8.86 -15.72 -7.82
CA PRO A 36 8.91 -16.65 -6.69
C PRO A 36 8.19 -17.97 -6.96
N ASP A 37 7.23 -17.98 -7.92
CA ASP A 37 6.60 -19.21 -8.43
C ASP A 37 7.46 -19.93 -9.48
N ALA A 38 8.53 -19.29 -9.96
CA ALA A 38 9.58 -19.90 -10.79
C ALA A 38 10.79 -20.37 -9.95
N ILE A 39 10.78 -20.20 -8.64
CA ILE A 39 11.44 -21.15 -7.78
C ILE A 39 10.44 -22.32 -7.71
N GLU A 40 10.42 -23.13 -8.77
CA GLU A 40 9.96 -24.50 -8.61
C GLU A 40 10.58 -24.96 -7.31
N PRO A 41 9.79 -25.44 -6.32
CA PRO A 41 10.35 -25.91 -5.08
C PRO A 41 11.40 -26.93 -5.51
N ASN A 42 12.68 -26.57 -5.35
CA ASN A 42 13.73 -27.54 -5.58
C ASN A 42 13.30 -28.73 -4.73
N PRO A 43 12.97 -29.86 -5.33
CA PRO A 43 12.38 -31.00 -4.61
C PRO A 43 13.27 -31.47 -3.46
N ASP A 44 14.52 -30.99 -3.43
CA ASP A 44 15.53 -31.33 -2.41
C ASP A 44 15.48 -30.41 -1.18
N LEU A 45 14.65 -29.31 -1.16
CA LEU A 45 14.56 -28.40 -0.02
C LEU A 45 13.47 -28.84 0.96
N THR A 46 13.81 -28.87 2.23
CA THR A 46 12.79 -29.03 3.28
C THR A 46 11.80 -27.84 3.28
N PRO A 47 10.55 -28.02 3.75
CA PRO A 47 9.58 -26.92 3.81
C PRO A 47 10.09 -25.67 4.53
N GLU A 48 10.92 -25.85 5.56
CA GLU A 48 11.54 -24.74 6.31
C GLU A 48 12.60 -24.00 5.49
N GLU A 49 13.43 -24.73 4.73
CA GLU A 49 14.43 -24.15 3.84
C GLU A 49 13.79 -23.39 2.67
N ALA A 50 12.73 -23.94 2.09
CA ALA A 50 11.95 -23.28 1.05
C ALA A 50 11.31 -21.96 1.56
N GLU A 51 10.75 -21.96 2.77
CA GLU A 51 10.21 -20.76 3.40
C GLU A 51 11.32 -19.71 3.69
N GLN A 52 12.47 -20.14 4.16
CA GLN A 52 13.61 -19.25 4.39
C GLN A 52 14.15 -18.66 3.09
N ALA A 53 14.26 -19.46 2.02
CA ALA A 53 14.65 -19.00 0.70
C ALA A 53 13.66 -17.95 0.15
N ARG A 54 12.36 -18.21 0.28
CA ARG A 54 11.30 -17.26 -0.07
C ARG A 54 11.42 -15.95 0.72
N LYS A 55 11.65 -16.02 2.03
CA LYS A 55 11.84 -14.83 2.89
C LYS A 55 13.04 -14.00 2.45
N ARG A 56 14.17 -14.64 2.10
CA ARG A 56 15.37 -13.94 1.60
C ARG A 56 15.13 -13.30 0.23
N TYR A 57 14.46 -14.01 -0.67
CA TYR A 57 14.10 -13.48 -1.99
C TYR A 57 13.24 -12.21 -1.88
N LEU A 58 12.19 -12.23 -1.06
CA LEU A 58 11.29 -11.07 -0.88
C LEU A 58 12.03 -9.85 -0.33
N LEU A 59 12.92 -10.04 0.64
CA LEU A 59 13.75 -8.95 1.17
C LEU A 59 14.69 -8.40 0.09
N ARG A 60 15.34 -9.25 -0.69
CA ARG A 60 16.18 -8.81 -1.80
C ARG A 60 15.38 -8.03 -2.84
N ARG A 61 14.16 -8.48 -3.16
CA ARG A 61 13.25 -7.78 -4.08
C ARG A 61 12.87 -6.40 -3.57
N PHE A 62 12.58 -6.28 -2.28
CA PHE A 62 12.33 -4.98 -1.65
C PHE A 62 13.53 -4.04 -1.79
N TRP A 63 14.73 -4.51 -1.46
CA TRP A 63 15.95 -3.70 -1.54
C TRP A 63 16.30 -3.27 -2.97
N ILE A 64 16.06 -4.10 -3.97
CA ILE A 64 16.22 -3.72 -5.38
C ILE A 64 15.29 -2.55 -5.71
N SER A 65 14.05 -2.59 -5.25
CA SER A 65 13.10 -1.49 -5.45
C SER A 65 13.49 -0.23 -4.67
N ALA A 66 13.91 -0.40 -3.41
CA ALA A 66 14.36 0.69 -2.56
C ALA A 66 15.59 1.42 -3.14
N ARG A 67 16.57 0.67 -3.66
CA ARG A 67 17.79 1.22 -4.26
C ARG A 67 17.51 2.14 -5.45
N ARG A 68 16.43 1.94 -6.17
CA ARG A 68 16.05 2.81 -7.30
C ARG A 68 15.77 4.25 -6.87
N TYR A 69 15.35 4.47 -5.62
CA TYR A 69 15.14 5.82 -5.08
C TYR A 69 16.43 6.64 -5.06
N TRP A 70 17.59 6.01 -4.72
CA TRP A 70 18.91 6.64 -4.75
C TRP A 70 19.63 6.50 -6.09
N GLY A 71 19.09 5.71 -7.04
CA GLY A 71 19.74 5.31 -8.29
C GLY A 71 19.38 6.14 -9.52
N GLY A 72 18.99 7.42 -9.38
CA GLY A 72 18.80 8.34 -10.50
C GLY A 72 17.38 8.44 -11.06
N SER A 73 16.52 7.43 -10.88
CA SER A 73 15.07 7.52 -11.20
C SER A 73 14.23 8.09 -10.04
N GLY A 74 14.87 8.34 -8.90
CA GLY A 74 14.24 8.86 -7.70
C GLY A 74 14.41 10.36 -7.52
N ASP A 75 14.48 10.79 -6.26
CA ASP A 75 14.58 12.19 -5.89
C ASP A 75 16.05 12.67 -5.95
N ARG A 76 16.32 13.78 -6.64
CA ARG A 76 17.65 14.41 -6.73
C ARG A 76 18.23 14.81 -5.36
N LEU A 77 17.38 15.01 -4.37
CA LEU A 77 17.78 15.36 -3.00
C LEU A 77 18.07 14.13 -2.12
N ALA A 78 17.87 12.92 -2.59
CA ALA A 78 18.08 11.70 -1.81
C ALA A 78 19.52 11.62 -1.27
N TRP A 79 20.52 11.76 -2.14
CA TRP A 79 21.93 11.72 -1.76
C TRP A 79 22.38 12.91 -0.90
N PRO A 80 22.13 14.18 -1.28
CA PRO A 80 22.50 15.33 -0.45
C PRO A 80 21.92 15.24 0.96
N CYS A 81 20.65 14.85 1.11
CA CYS A 81 20.03 14.69 2.43
C CYS A 81 20.66 13.55 3.23
N SER A 82 20.98 12.42 2.59
CA SER A 82 21.61 11.27 3.24
C SER A 82 23.03 11.61 3.73
N ILE A 83 23.82 12.31 2.89
CA ILE A 83 25.16 12.77 3.25
C ILE A 83 25.07 13.83 4.36
N GLY A 84 24.13 14.78 4.25
CA GLY A 84 23.89 15.79 5.27
C GLY A 84 23.51 15.17 6.62
N LEU A 85 22.66 14.13 6.62
CA LEU A 85 22.31 13.40 7.83
C LEU A 85 23.54 12.71 8.45
N LEU A 86 24.38 12.07 7.65
CA LEU A 86 25.62 11.44 8.12
C LEU A 86 26.58 12.48 8.74
N ALA A 87 26.76 13.64 8.08
CA ALA A 87 27.59 14.72 8.60
C ALA A 87 27.05 15.26 9.94
N MET A 88 25.72 15.39 10.07
CA MET A 88 25.08 15.80 11.33
C MET A 88 25.26 14.75 12.43
N ILE A 89 25.23 13.45 12.11
CA ILE A 89 25.50 12.37 13.09
C ILE A 89 26.96 12.48 13.58
N CYS A 90 27.92 12.64 12.67
CA CYS A 90 29.34 12.81 13.06
C CYS A 90 29.54 14.03 13.94
N MET A 91 28.91 15.16 13.57
CA MET A 91 29.02 16.40 14.36
C MET A 91 28.36 16.26 15.75
N ASN A 92 27.26 15.50 15.85
CA ASN A 92 26.61 15.21 17.14
C ASN A 92 27.54 14.43 18.08
N VAL A 93 28.30 13.44 17.57
CA VAL A 93 29.31 12.74 18.35
C VAL A 93 30.39 13.69 18.82
N GLY A 94 30.79 14.67 17.99
CA GLY A 94 31.71 15.75 18.38
C GLY A 94 31.16 16.58 19.55
N PHE A 95 29.89 16.97 19.54
CA PHE A 95 29.26 17.65 20.67
C PHE A 95 29.21 16.79 21.92
N GLN A 96 28.89 15.50 21.80
CA GLN A 96 28.90 14.55 22.94
C GLN A 96 30.31 14.46 23.55
N TYR A 97 31.35 14.37 22.71
CA TYR A 97 32.74 14.41 23.18
C TYR A 97 33.08 15.74 23.85
N GLY A 98 32.66 16.87 23.28
CA GLY A 98 32.83 18.21 23.88
C GLY A 98 32.18 18.32 25.25
N ILE A 99 30.96 17.85 25.42
CA ILE A 99 30.24 17.79 26.72
C ILE A 99 30.99 16.90 27.71
N ASN A 100 31.46 15.73 27.26
CA ASN A 100 32.20 14.81 28.11
C ASN A 100 33.54 15.42 28.59
N ARG A 101 34.25 16.16 27.72
CA ARG A 101 35.47 16.87 28.06
C ARG A 101 35.18 18.07 28.97
N TRP A 102 34.07 18.78 28.75
CA TRP A 102 33.60 19.85 29.62
C TRP A 102 33.30 19.31 31.03
N ASN A 103 32.68 18.16 31.14
CA ASN A 103 32.42 17.45 32.40
C ASN A 103 33.72 17.26 33.21
N ARG A 104 34.80 16.80 32.57
CA ARG A 104 36.11 16.71 33.20
C ARG A 104 36.59 18.06 33.72
N GLY A 105 36.56 19.07 32.85
CA GLY A 105 37.09 20.40 33.19
C GLY A 105 36.40 21.07 34.36
N ILE A 106 35.06 20.98 34.43
CA ILE A 106 34.28 21.60 35.52
C ILE A 106 34.55 20.94 36.87
N PHE A 107 34.64 19.59 36.93
CA PHE A 107 34.92 18.87 38.17
C PHE A 107 36.38 19.04 38.62
N ASP A 108 37.34 19.10 37.69
CA ASP A 108 38.73 19.44 38.01
C ASP A 108 38.86 20.87 38.57
N ALA A 109 38.11 21.85 38.02
CA ALA A 109 38.11 23.23 38.52
C ALA A 109 37.47 23.32 39.93
N ILE A 110 36.39 22.54 40.18
CA ILE A 110 35.77 22.47 41.51
C ILE A 110 36.72 21.85 42.54
N GLU A 111 37.42 20.76 42.18
CA GLU A 111 38.40 20.12 43.03
C GLU A 111 39.55 21.06 43.41
N ARG A 112 39.97 21.89 42.48
CA ARG A 112 41.04 22.91 42.71
C ARG A 112 40.55 24.18 43.34
N HIS A 113 39.24 24.34 43.61
CA HIS A 113 38.60 25.57 44.15
C HIS A 113 38.84 26.81 43.25
N ASP A 114 39.03 26.61 41.90
CA ASP A 114 39.24 27.69 40.95
C ASP A 114 37.90 28.26 40.44
N ALA A 115 37.40 29.27 41.15
CA ALA A 115 36.15 29.93 40.84
C ALA A 115 36.15 30.56 39.42
N GLY A 116 37.29 31.10 38.96
CA GLY A 116 37.41 31.75 37.64
C GLY A 116 37.15 30.75 36.50
N THR A 117 37.81 29.58 36.59
CA THR A 117 37.60 28.50 35.59
C THR A 117 36.18 27.91 35.65
N VAL A 118 35.59 27.81 36.86
CA VAL A 118 34.19 27.33 36.99
C VAL A 118 33.21 28.26 36.28
N TYR A 119 33.32 29.60 36.49
CA TYR A 119 32.46 30.58 35.79
C TYR A 119 32.66 30.56 34.29
N TYR A 120 33.92 30.47 33.82
CA TYR A 120 34.22 30.37 32.40
C TYR A 120 33.60 29.12 31.76
N LEU A 121 33.80 27.95 32.35
CA LEU A 121 33.26 26.69 31.86
C LEU A 121 31.71 26.67 31.92
N SER A 122 31.11 27.30 32.94
CA SER A 122 29.66 27.47 33.02
C SER A 122 29.12 28.30 31.86
N ALA A 123 29.83 29.35 31.46
CA ALA A 123 29.47 30.17 30.31
C ALA A 123 29.64 29.40 28.98
N VAL A 124 30.67 28.56 28.85
CA VAL A 124 30.89 27.70 27.66
C VAL A 124 29.86 26.61 27.51
N PHE A 125 29.27 26.14 28.62
CA PHE A 125 28.24 25.11 28.61
C PHE A 125 26.98 25.51 27.81
N VAL A 126 26.56 26.76 27.94
CA VAL A 126 25.34 27.27 27.32
C VAL A 126 25.37 27.12 25.77
N PRO A 127 26.39 27.67 25.05
CA PRO A 127 26.47 27.52 23.60
C PRO A 127 26.70 26.04 23.17
N LEU A 128 27.40 25.25 23.99
CA LEU A 128 27.63 23.85 23.70
C LEU A 128 26.31 23.04 23.72
N VAL A 129 25.44 23.27 24.71
CA VAL A 129 24.13 22.64 24.80
C VAL A 129 23.20 23.15 23.73
N LEU A 130 23.12 24.45 23.52
CA LEU A 130 22.26 25.02 22.48
C LEU A 130 22.65 24.52 21.08
N GLY A 131 23.95 24.45 20.79
CA GLY A 131 24.44 23.89 19.54
C GLY A 131 24.10 22.42 19.37
N SER A 132 24.23 21.60 20.42
CA SER A 132 23.84 20.20 20.42
C SER A 132 22.34 20.03 20.19
N VAL A 133 21.49 20.79 20.90
CA VAL A 133 20.03 20.73 20.75
C VAL A 133 19.60 21.15 19.33
N ALA A 134 20.16 22.26 18.83
CA ALA A 134 19.87 22.73 17.47
C ALA A 134 20.25 21.68 16.41
N LEU A 135 21.41 21.04 16.58
CA LEU A 135 21.89 20.00 15.67
C LEU A 135 21.00 18.74 15.71
N VAL A 136 20.61 18.25 16.89
CA VAL A 136 19.72 17.09 17.04
C VAL A 136 18.34 17.40 16.42
N THR A 137 17.83 18.61 16.64
CA THR A 137 16.57 19.04 16.03
C THR A 137 16.66 19.07 14.49
N ALA A 138 17.75 19.62 13.94
CA ALA A 138 18.00 19.61 12.50
C ALA A 138 18.14 18.16 11.95
N GLN A 139 18.81 17.29 12.68
CA GLN A 139 18.96 15.87 12.34
C GLN A 139 17.61 15.16 12.26
N VAL A 140 16.70 15.40 13.21
CA VAL A 140 15.33 14.87 13.19
C VAL A 140 14.59 15.36 11.95
N TYR A 141 14.67 16.66 11.64
CA TYR A 141 14.01 17.23 10.47
C TYR A 141 14.49 16.61 9.16
N VAL A 142 15.82 16.52 8.96
CA VAL A 142 16.40 15.94 7.72
C VAL A 142 16.03 14.46 7.59
N ARG A 143 16.08 13.71 8.68
CA ARG A 143 15.67 12.29 8.72
C ARG A 143 14.22 12.12 8.29
N MET A 144 13.28 12.87 8.89
CA MET A 144 11.86 12.83 8.54
C MET A 144 11.61 13.29 7.10
N MET A 145 12.41 14.23 6.60
CA MET A 145 12.32 14.67 5.21
C MET A 145 12.70 13.54 4.24
N ILE A 146 13.77 12.77 4.50
CA ILE A 146 14.15 11.60 3.70
C ILE A 146 13.02 10.56 3.72
N GLN A 147 12.49 10.21 4.90
CA GLN A 147 11.40 9.25 5.08
C GLN A 147 10.16 9.65 4.27
N ARG A 148 9.73 10.91 4.40
CA ARG A 148 8.56 11.44 3.69
C ARG A 148 8.72 11.38 2.17
N ARG A 149 9.88 11.80 1.65
CA ARG A 149 10.16 11.82 0.20
C ARG A 149 10.24 10.41 -0.37
N TRP A 150 10.94 9.52 0.31
CA TRP A 150 11.02 8.12 -0.10
C TRP A 150 9.66 7.43 -0.09
N ARG A 151 8.87 7.63 0.98
CA ARG A 151 7.50 7.13 1.07
C ARG A 151 6.63 7.66 -0.08
N SER A 152 6.66 8.97 -0.33
CA SER A 152 5.87 9.58 -1.42
C SER A 152 6.21 8.96 -2.77
N TRP A 153 7.50 8.82 -3.09
CA TRP A 153 7.96 8.22 -4.34
C TRP A 153 7.53 6.76 -4.48
N LEU A 154 7.75 5.95 -3.46
CA LEU A 154 7.44 4.51 -3.50
C LEU A 154 5.93 4.26 -3.54
N THR A 155 5.15 5.02 -2.75
CA THR A 155 3.69 4.92 -2.73
C THR A 155 3.10 5.28 -4.09
N ALA A 156 3.54 6.39 -4.70
CA ALA A 156 3.09 6.79 -6.04
C ALA A 156 3.40 5.71 -7.09
N ALA A 157 4.60 5.14 -7.06
CA ALA A 157 5.00 4.08 -7.98
C ALA A 157 4.14 2.80 -7.82
N VAL A 158 3.84 2.40 -6.57
CA VAL A 158 3.01 1.21 -6.31
C VAL A 158 1.56 1.46 -6.70
N ILE A 159 0.99 2.63 -6.37
CA ILE A 159 -0.39 2.99 -6.74
C ILE A 159 -0.56 3.03 -8.26
N ALA A 160 0.37 3.66 -8.97
CA ALA A 160 0.32 3.73 -10.43
C ALA A 160 0.32 2.33 -11.08
N ARG A 161 1.15 1.42 -10.57
CA ARG A 161 1.19 0.02 -11.05
C ARG A 161 -0.04 -0.78 -10.68
N TRP A 162 -0.57 -0.57 -9.48
CA TRP A 162 -1.73 -1.28 -8.96
C TRP A 162 -3.00 -0.90 -9.71
N LEU A 163 -3.17 0.39 -10.05
CA LEU A 163 -4.35 0.87 -10.79
C LEU A 163 -4.28 0.60 -12.30
N ALA A 164 -3.07 0.41 -12.86
CA ALA A 164 -2.90 0.20 -14.29
C ALA A 164 -3.64 -1.07 -14.78
N ASN A 165 -4.27 -0.99 -15.97
CA ASN A 165 -4.90 -2.12 -16.67
C ASN A 165 -5.85 -2.99 -15.81
N GLY A 166 -6.48 -2.40 -14.79
CA GLY A 166 -7.40 -3.15 -13.91
C GLY A 166 -6.73 -4.17 -12.99
N ARG A 167 -5.41 -4.10 -12.76
CA ARG A 167 -4.66 -5.04 -11.93
C ARG A 167 -5.17 -5.13 -10.50
N TYR A 168 -5.69 -4.03 -9.95
CA TYR A 168 -6.35 -4.02 -8.63
C TYR A 168 -7.52 -5.01 -8.55
N TYR A 169 -8.23 -5.23 -9.66
CA TYR A 169 -9.29 -6.21 -9.76
C TYR A 169 -8.72 -7.62 -10.00
N GLN A 170 -7.77 -7.76 -10.92
CA GLN A 170 -7.14 -9.04 -11.26
C GLN A 170 -6.44 -9.69 -10.05
N LEU A 171 -5.82 -8.89 -9.17
CA LEU A 171 -5.23 -9.38 -7.93
C LEU A 171 -6.24 -10.08 -7.01
N ASN A 172 -7.50 -9.66 -7.00
CA ASN A 172 -8.54 -10.31 -6.18
C ASN A 172 -8.95 -11.69 -6.72
N LEU A 173 -8.62 -11.98 -7.98
CA LEU A 173 -8.98 -13.22 -8.66
C LEU A 173 -7.88 -14.28 -8.57
N ILE A 174 -6.64 -13.87 -8.25
CA ILE A 174 -5.47 -14.76 -8.15
C ILE A 174 -5.29 -15.21 -6.70
N GLY A 175 -5.06 -16.50 -6.50
CA GLY A 175 -4.64 -17.03 -5.21
C GLY A 175 -3.24 -16.51 -4.83
N GLY A 176 -3.02 -16.15 -3.57
CA GLY A 176 -1.69 -15.71 -3.11
C GLY A 176 -1.68 -14.90 -1.83
N ASP A 177 -0.44 -14.59 -1.39
CA ASP A 177 -0.18 -13.80 -0.18
C ASP A 177 -0.15 -12.29 -0.50
N HIS A 178 -1.19 -11.79 -1.18
CA HIS A 178 -1.34 -10.37 -1.53
C HIS A 178 -2.69 -9.79 -1.05
N LYS A 179 -3.32 -10.45 -0.07
CA LYS A 179 -4.58 -9.99 0.54
C LYS A 179 -4.42 -8.60 1.15
N ASN A 180 -5.48 -7.82 1.12
CA ASN A 180 -5.58 -6.46 1.67
C ASN A 180 -4.51 -5.50 1.10
N PRO A 181 -4.45 -5.27 -0.22
CA PRO A 181 -3.47 -4.39 -0.84
C PRO A 181 -3.53 -2.95 -0.32
N GLU A 182 -4.70 -2.48 0.10
CA GLU A 182 -4.94 -1.16 0.70
C GLU A 182 -4.16 -0.98 2.01
N ALA A 183 -4.15 -1.97 2.90
CA ALA A 183 -3.38 -1.94 4.14
C ALA A 183 -1.87 -1.97 3.86
N ARG A 184 -1.45 -2.74 2.85
CA ARG A 184 -0.04 -2.80 2.44
C ARG A 184 0.45 -1.47 1.87
N ILE A 185 -0.37 -0.80 1.05
CA ILE A 185 -0.02 0.50 0.45
C ILE A 185 -0.07 1.62 1.50
N SER A 186 -1.03 1.60 2.43
CA SER A 186 -1.19 2.67 3.42
C SER A 186 -0.26 2.54 4.62
N GLU A 187 -0.16 1.36 5.23
CA GLU A 187 0.50 1.12 6.50
C GLU A 187 1.87 0.43 6.35
N ASP A 188 1.92 -0.72 5.63
CA ASP A 188 3.18 -1.45 5.49
C ASP A 188 4.24 -0.63 4.76
N LEU A 189 3.86 0.12 3.69
CA LEU A 189 4.78 1.02 2.98
C LEU A 189 5.33 2.13 3.88
N ARG A 190 4.53 2.64 4.81
CA ARG A 190 4.99 3.62 5.80
C ARG A 190 6.11 3.02 6.66
N ILE A 191 5.88 1.88 7.28
CA ILE A 191 6.87 1.21 8.14
C ILE A 191 8.10 0.81 7.31
N ALA A 192 7.90 0.30 6.10
CA ALA A 192 8.97 -0.14 5.22
C ALA A 192 9.91 0.99 4.76
N THR A 193 9.45 2.25 4.73
CA THR A 193 10.25 3.42 4.34
C THR A 193 10.77 4.23 5.53
N GLU A 194 10.08 4.23 6.67
CA GLU A 194 10.49 4.96 7.88
C GLU A 194 11.57 4.19 8.66
N ALA A 195 11.33 2.93 8.96
CA ALA A 195 12.21 2.15 9.84
C ALA A 195 13.65 1.98 9.33
N PRO A 196 13.94 1.73 8.04
CA PRO A 196 15.32 1.60 7.57
C PRO A 196 16.15 2.87 7.76
N VAL A 197 15.57 4.05 7.57
CA VAL A 197 16.26 5.33 7.75
C VAL A 197 16.60 5.53 9.22
N ASP A 198 15.66 5.24 10.12
CA ASP A 198 15.87 5.30 11.58
C ASP A 198 16.94 4.30 12.01
N PHE A 199 16.86 3.08 11.49
CA PHE A 199 17.77 2.00 11.87
C PHE A 199 19.20 2.27 11.39
N ILE A 200 19.40 2.67 10.13
CA ILE A 200 20.73 3.00 9.58
C ILE A 200 21.34 4.19 10.34
N ALA A 201 20.57 5.26 10.53
CA ALA A 201 21.04 6.42 11.27
C ALA A 201 21.40 6.07 12.73
N GLY A 202 20.58 5.26 13.39
CA GLY A 202 20.82 4.81 14.76
C GLY A 202 22.03 3.90 14.89
N VAL A 203 22.22 2.92 13.98
CA VAL A 203 23.41 2.03 13.97
C VAL A 203 24.69 2.85 13.78
N ILE A 204 24.69 3.77 12.81
CA ILE A 204 25.85 4.64 12.56
C ILE A 204 26.14 5.50 13.80
N SER A 205 25.12 6.10 14.39
CA SER A 205 25.29 6.92 15.61
C SER A 205 25.82 6.09 16.78
N ALA A 206 25.24 4.90 17.03
CA ALA A 206 25.68 3.99 18.09
C ALA A 206 27.12 3.54 17.87
N PHE A 207 27.48 3.14 16.65
CA PHE A 207 28.85 2.71 16.31
C PHE A 207 29.88 3.82 16.52
N LEU A 208 29.59 5.03 16.01
CA LEU A 208 30.50 6.19 16.16
C LEU A 208 30.64 6.60 17.63
N SER A 209 29.52 6.66 18.38
CA SER A 209 29.56 6.96 19.82
C SER A 209 30.33 5.91 20.60
N ALA A 210 30.04 4.60 20.39
CA ALA A 210 30.78 3.53 21.04
C ALA A 210 32.28 3.60 20.76
N SER A 211 32.66 3.75 19.48
CA SER A 211 34.07 3.82 19.08
C SER A 211 34.78 5.00 19.71
N THR A 212 34.19 6.18 19.69
CA THR A 212 34.76 7.40 20.28
C THR A 212 34.94 7.27 21.79
N PHE A 213 33.91 6.80 22.49
CA PHE A 213 33.96 6.73 23.95
C PHE A 213 34.73 5.52 24.50
N ILE A 214 34.89 4.45 23.73
CA ILE A 214 35.86 3.37 24.03
C ILE A 214 37.29 3.93 24.02
N VAL A 215 37.66 4.78 23.05
CA VAL A 215 38.97 5.44 23.03
C VAL A 215 39.12 6.38 24.25
N VAL A 216 38.07 7.11 24.61
CA VAL A 216 38.11 7.97 25.82
C VAL A 216 38.31 7.13 27.09
N LEU A 217 37.57 6.03 27.25
CA LEU A 217 37.75 5.12 28.40
C LEU A 217 39.13 4.47 28.45
N TRP A 218 39.69 4.14 27.28
CA TRP A 218 41.05 3.59 27.18
C TRP A 218 42.09 4.60 27.65
N THR A 219 42.01 5.83 27.21
CA THR A 219 42.96 6.90 27.54
C THR A 219 42.89 7.34 28.99
N ILE A 220 41.69 7.36 29.61
CA ILE A 220 41.51 7.78 31.01
C ILE A 220 41.80 6.64 31.97
N GLY A 221 41.33 5.42 31.68
CA GLY A 221 41.47 4.25 32.56
C GLY A 221 42.92 3.90 32.87
N GLY A 222 43.77 3.88 31.83
CA GLY A 222 45.14 3.41 31.96
C GLY A 222 45.18 1.94 32.39
N ALA A 223 46.17 1.58 33.23
CA ALA A 223 46.28 0.23 33.79
C ALA A 223 45.76 0.23 35.25
N LEU A 224 45.09 -0.85 35.62
CA LEU A 224 44.72 -1.14 37.01
C LEU A 224 45.64 -2.23 37.54
N GLU A 225 46.33 -1.95 38.64
CA GLU A 225 47.17 -2.91 39.33
C GLU A 225 46.40 -3.53 40.51
N LEU A 226 46.09 -4.80 40.43
CA LEU A 226 45.39 -5.52 41.48
C LEU A 226 46.38 -6.46 42.20
N PRO A 227 46.65 -6.27 43.50
CA PRO A 227 47.44 -7.24 44.27
C PRO A 227 46.55 -8.45 44.61
N VAL A 228 46.70 -9.55 43.87
CA VAL A 228 45.99 -10.80 44.10
C VAL A 228 47.01 -11.86 44.48
N ALA A 229 46.88 -12.40 45.70
CA ALA A 229 47.69 -13.50 46.20
C ALA A 229 49.24 -13.32 46.08
N GLY A 230 49.75 -12.09 46.25
CA GLY A 230 51.19 -11.80 46.18
C GLY A 230 51.76 -11.56 44.78
N MET A 231 50.92 -11.60 43.74
CA MET A 231 51.22 -11.18 42.39
C MET A 231 50.45 -9.90 42.01
N THR A 232 51.12 -8.95 41.34
CA THR A 232 50.46 -7.78 40.80
C THR A 232 49.96 -8.08 39.39
N ILE A 233 48.64 -8.18 39.22
CA ILE A 233 48.03 -8.35 37.91
C ILE A 233 47.72 -6.96 37.36
N THR A 234 48.39 -6.59 36.25
CA THR A 234 48.11 -5.32 35.54
C THR A 234 47.11 -5.55 34.44
N ILE A 235 45.94 -4.94 34.52
CA ILE A 235 44.88 -5.00 33.49
C ILE A 235 44.89 -3.66 32.71
N PRO A 236 45.42 -3.65 31.47
CA PRO A 236 45.44 -2.45 30.66
C PRO A 236 44.01 -2.16 30.16
N GLY A 237 43.59 -0.87 30.17
CA GLY A 237 42.29 -0.49 29.69
C GLY A 237 41.09 -1.11 30.46
N PHE A 238 41.25 -1.36 31.77
CA PHE A 238 40.26 -2.05 32.59
C PHE A 238 38.83 -1.48 32.47
N LEU A 239 38.66 -0.15 32.26
CA LEU A 239 37.38 0.47 32.06
C LEU A 239 36.72 0.02 30.77
N VAL A 240 37.48 -0.18 29.69
CA VAL A 240 36.96 -0.70 28.41
C VAL A 240 36.54 -2.15 28.55
N VAL A 241 37.38 -2.99 29.17
CA VAL A 241 37.07 -4.40 29.42
C VAL A 241 35.78 -4.53 30.23
N THR A 242 35.65 -3.73 31.31
CA THR A 242 34.44 -3.71 32.14
C THR A 242 33.23 -3.21 31.36
N ALA A 243 33.37 -2.16 30.55
CA ALA A 243 32.26 -1.63 29.74
C ALA A 243 31.74 -2.65 28.74
N VAL A 244 32.64 -3.34 28.04
CA VAL A 244 32.27 -4.39 27.08
C VAL A 244 31.63 -5.59 27.79
N LEU A 245 32.21 -6.05 28.90
CA LEU A 245 31.66 -7.16 29.67
C LEU A 245 30.25 -6.82 30.20
N TYR A 246 30.10 -5.65 30.77
CA TYR A 246 28.81 -5.17 31.26
C TYR A 246 27.77 -5.08 30.11
N ALA A 247 28.17 -4.54 28.95
CA ALA A 247 27.31 -4.45 27.77
C ALA A 247 26.88 -5.84 27.28
N VAL A 248 27.80 -6.79 27.20
CA VAL A 248 27.50 -8.16 26.79
C VAL A 248 26.54 -8.84 27.76
N ILE A 249 26.78 -8.71 29.07
CA ILE A 249 25.90 -9.30 30.10
C ILE A 249 24.49 -8.70 29.99
N THR A 250 24.36 -7.38 29.99
CA THR A 250 23.06 -6.70 29.95
C THR A 250 22.32 -6.99 28.64
N SER A 251 22.99 -6.93 27.49
CA SER A 251 22.41 -7.24 26.18
C SER A 251 21.96 -8.70 26.08
N THR A 252 22.74 -9.63 26.63
CA THR A 252 22.37 -11.05 26.65
C THR A 252 21.13 -11.30 27.50
N VAL A 253 21.04 -10.70 28.70
CA VAL A 253 19.87 -10.82 29.56
C VAL A 253 18.64 -10.24 28.90
N ILE A 254 18.73 -9.04 28.29
CA ILE A 254 17.61 -8.43 27.58
C ILE A 254 17.22 -9.27 26.35
N ALA A 255 18.18 -9.83 25.61
CA ALA A 255 17.89 -10.68 24.46
C ALA A 255 17.17 -11.98 24.85
N ILE A 256 17.56 -12.62 25.97
CA ILE A 256 16.89 -13.83 26.48
C ILE A 256 15.44 -13.50 26.85
N ILE A 257 15.21 -12.40 27.57
CA ILE A 257 13.87 -11.94 27.95
C ILE A 257 13.09 -11.53 26.69
N GLY A 258 13.73 -10.83 25.75
CA GLY A 258 13.13 -10.28 24.55
C GLY A 258 12.64 -11.32 23.51
N ARG A 259 13.20 -12.54 23.52
CA ARG A 259 12.74 -13.61 22.61
C ARG A 259 11.24 -13.90 22.75
N HIS A 260 10.72 -13.92 23.95
CA HIS A 260 9.29 -14.15 24.21
C HIS A 260 8.42 -12.93 23.91
N PHE A 261 9.01 -11.73 23.87
CA PHE A 261 8.28 -10.49 23.58
C PHE A 261 7.69 -10.48 22.16
N VAL A 262 8.45 -10.90 21.15
CA VAL A 262 8.00 -10.94 19.76
C VAL A 262 6.80 -11.88 19.61
N GLN A 263 6.90 -13.09 20.17
CA GLN A 263 5.81 -14.07 20.10
C GLN A 263 4.53 -13.57 20.80
N VAL A 264 4.67 -13.00 22.00
CA VAL A 264 3.53 -12.45 22.75
C VAL A 264 2.90 -11.27 22.00
N SER A 265 3.70 -10.43 21.38
CA SER A 265 3.23 -9.30 20.57
C SER A 265 2.50 -9.77 19.31
N GLU A 266 2.99 -10.80 18.62
CA GLU A 266 2.32 -11.39 17.45
C GLU A 266 0.94 -11.96 17.81
N VAL A 267 0.86 -12.76 18.89
CA VAL A 267 -0.41 -13.32 19.37
C VAL A 267 -1.38 -12.21 19.78
N LYS A 268 -0.90 -11.18 20.47
CA LYS A 268 -1.72 -10.00 20.84
C LYS A 268 -2.28 -9.31 19.60
N ASN A 269 -1.47 -9.08 18.56
CA ASN A 269 -1.92 -8.45 17.34
C ASN A 269 -2.94 -9.32 16.59
N GLN A 270 -2.81 -10.65 16.65
CA GLN A 270 -3.75 -11.59 16.05
C GLN A 270 -5.13 -11.51 16.74
N VAL A 271 -5.19 -11.57 18.07
CA VAL A 271 -6.48 -11.51 18.80
C VAL A 271 -7.14 -10.13 18.68
N GLU A 272 -6.36 -9.05 18.55
CA GLU A 272 -6.89 -7.72 18.25
C GLU A 272 -7.49 -7.63 16.82
N ALA A 273 -6.87 -8.29 15.86
CA ALA A 273 -7.40 -8.38 14.50
C ALA A 273 -8.71 -9.20 14.47
N GLU A 274 -8.81 -10.27 15.27
CA GLU A 274 -10.02 -11.07 15.42
C GLU A 274 -11.16 -10.25 16.03
N LEU A 275 -10.90 -9.49 17.11
CA LEU A 275 -11.90 -8.59 17.70
C LEU A 275 -12.38 -7.55 16.68
N ARG A 276 -11.47 -6.94 15.92
CA ARG A 276 -11.83 -5.97 14.85
C ARG A 276 -12.70 -6.62 13.79
N TYR A 277 -12.37 -7.84 13.38
CA TYR A 277 -13.17 -8.59 12.41
C TYR A 277 -14.59 -8.85 12.93
N THR A 278 -14.74 -9.31 14.18
CA THR A 278 -16.06 -9.55 14.80
C THR A 278 -16.88 -8.26 14.88
N LEU A 279 -16.28 -7.15 15.33
CA LEU A 279 -16.94 -5.84 15.36
C LEU A 279 -17.37 -5.35 13.98
N THR A 280 -16.54 -5.58 12.96
CA THR A 280 -16.88 -5.23 11.56
C THR A 280 -18.05 -6.06 11.07
N ARG A 281 -18.06 -7.35 11.36
CA ARG A 281 -19.16 -8.26 11.01
C ARG A 281 -20.48 -7.82 11.62
N VAL A 282 -20.48 -7.43 12.90
CA VAL A 282 -21.68 -6.90 13.58
C VAL A 282 -22.16 -5.61 12.91
N ARG A 283 -21.26 -4.68 12.59
CA ARG A 283 -21.61 -3.44 11.89
C ARG A 283 -22.21 -3.69 10.50
N GLU A 284 -21.63 -4.60 9.73
CA GLU A 284 -22.06 -4.91 8.36
C GLU A 284 -23.43 -5.63 8.33
N ASN A 285 -23.75 -6.38 9.38
CA ASN A 285 -25.00 -7.11 9.50
C ASN A 285 -25.97 -6.50 10.53
N GLY A 286 -25.75 -5.22 10.92
CA GLY A 286 -26.49 -4.58 12.01
C GLY A 286 -28.01 -4.61 11.85
N GLU A 287 -28.53 -4.36 10.63
CA GLU A 287 -29.96 -4.44 10.35
C GLU A 287 -30.52 -5.87 10.59
N SER A 288 -29.84 -6.88 10.07
CA SER A 288 -30.27 -8.27 10.23
C SER A 288 -30.24 -8.72 11.70
N ILE A 289 -29.19 -8.32 12.45
CA ILE A 289 -29.07 -8.64 13.88
C ILE A 289 -30.22 -7.97 14.65
N ALA A 290 -30.48 -6.68 14.39
CA ALA A 290 -31.53 -5.94 15.07
C ALA A 290 -32.94 -6.49 14.75
N LEU A 291 -33.19 -6.89 13.50
CA LEU A 291 -34.46 -7.50 13.12
C LEU A 291 -34.69 -8.87 13.75
N LEU A 292 -33.60 -9.61 14.04
CA LEU A 292 -33.69 -10.94 14.66
C LEU A 292 -33.64 -10.86 16.21
N GLY A 293 -33.32 -9.70 16.79
CA GLY A 293 -33.14 -9.53 18.25
C GLY A 293 -31.92 -10.28 18.77
N GLY A 294 -30.84 -10.36 17.96
CA GLY A 294 -29.64 -11.15 18.24
C GLY A 294 -28.57 -10.45 19.08
N GLU A 295 -28.83 -9.28 19.64
CA GLU A 295 -27.84 -8.43 20.32
C GLU A 295 -27.16 -9.12 21.51
N GLU A 296 -27.90 -9.96 22.27
CA GLU A 296 -27.37 -10.64 23.44
C GLU A 296 -26.33 -11.70 23.06
N GLU A 297 -26.59 -12.47 22.01
CA GLU A 297 -25.66 -13.50 21.52
C GLU A 297 -24.40 -12.87 20.90
N GLU A 298 -24.56 -11.83 20.09
CA GLU A 298 -23.42 -11.09 19.52
C GLU A 298 -22.58 -10.42 20.63
N ARG A 299 -23.20 -9.92 21.70
CA ARG A 299 -22.50 -9.40 22.86
C ARG A 299 -21.70 -10.47 23.58
N ASN A 300 -22.27 -11.65 23.79
CA ASN A 300 -21.57 -12.77 24.42
C ASN A 300 -20.34 -13.21 23.62
N ASP A 301 -20.42 -13.22 22.29
CA ASP A 301 -19.30 -13.54 21.40
C ASP A 301 -18.21 -12.46 21.44
N LEU A 302 -18.61 -11.20 21.44
CA LEU A 302 -17.71 -10.06 21.61
C LEU A 302 -17.01 -10.08 22.98
N ASP A 303 -17.72 -10.37 24.07
CA ASP A 303 -17.15 -10.44 25.42
C ASP A 303 -16.13 -11.58 25.54
N LYS A 304 -16.37 -12.74 24.91
CA LYS A 304 -15.38 -13.84 24.82
C LYS A 304 -14.13 -13.41 24.06
N THR A 305 -14.31 -12.84 22.87
CA THR A 305 -13.21 -12.36 22.04
C THR A 305 -12.41 -11.29 22.75
N PHE A 306 -13.07 -10.32 23.39
CA PHE A 306 -12.42 -9.26 24.16
C PHE A 306 -11.68 -9.81 25.39
N SER A 307 -12.23 -10.83 26.08
CA SER A 307 -11.53 -11.47 27.18
C SER A 307 -10.19 -12.09 26.77
N ASN A 308 -10.11 -12.62 25.56
CA ASN A 308 -8.85 -13.15 24.98
C ASN A 308 -7.85 -12.01 24.73
N VAL A 309 -8.30 -10.87 24.24
CA VAL A 309 -7.46 -9.66 24.10
C VAL A 309 -6.88 -9.26 25.46
N LEU A 310 -7.71 -9.18 26.51
CA LEU A 310 -7.26 -8.81 27.86
C LEU A 310 -6.24 -9.80 28.44
N LYS A 311 -6.42 -11.12 28.21
CA LYS A 311 -5.45 -12.14 28.62
C LYS A 311 -4.09 -11.93 27.96
N GLN A 312 -4.07 -11.65 26.64
CA GLN A 312 -2.82 -11.41 25.93
C GLN A 312 -2.19 -10.07 26.34
N TRP A 313 -2.98 -9.05 26.62
CA TRP A 313 -2.50 -7.79 27.20
C TRP A 313 -1.82 -8.00 28.56
N ALA A 314 -2.38 -8.83 29.43
CA ALA A 314 -1.77 -9.15 30.71
C ALA A 314 -0.42 -9.90 30.56
N GLN A 315 -0.29 -10.75 29.53
CA GLN A 315 1.00 -11.41 29.21
C GLN A 315 2.02 -10.40 28.70
N LEU A 316 1.61 -9.51 27.78
CA LEU A 316 2.46 -8.45 27.26
C LEU A 316 2.93 -7.51 28.37
N ALA A 317 2.04 -7.10 29.27
CA ALA A 317 2.37 -6.25 30.42
C ALA A 317 3.43 -6.90 31.33
N ARG A 318 3.30 -8.19 31.63
CA ARG A 318 4.31 -8.94 32.39
C ARG A 318 5.67 -8.98 31.68
N GLN A 319 5.65 -9.11 30.36
CA GLN A 319 6.88 -9.11 29.58
C GLN A 319 7.55 -7.73 29.57
N HIS A 320 6.76 -6.65 29.40
CA HIS A 320 7.24 -5.29 29.53
C HIS A 320 7.83 -4.99 30.91
N MET A 321 7.19 -5.44 31.99
CA MET A 321 7.73 -5.29 33.34
C MET A 321 9.11 -5.93 33.50
N ARG A 322 9.29 -7.15 32.97
CA ARG A 322 10.59 -7.85 33.05
C ARG A 322 11.68 -7.11 32.27
N THR A 323 11.39 -6.67 31.03
CA THR A 323 12.36 -5.92 30.23
C THR A 323 12.68 -4.56 30.83
N THR A 324 11.68 -3.83 31.33
CA THR A 324 11.85 -2.53 31.98
C THR A 324 12.69 -2.65 33.25
N PHE A 325 12.46 -3.68 34.06
CA PHE A 325 13.24 -3.91 35.27
C PHE A 325 14.74 -4.07 34.98
N VAL A 326 15.09 -4.86 33.95
CA VAL A 326 16.48 -5.08 33.58
C VAL A 326 17.09 -3.84 32.91
N SER A 327 16.38 -3.22 31.98
CA SER A 327 16.86 -2.05 31.24
C SER A 327 17.07 -0.86 32.17
N HIS A 328 16.08 -0.53 33.00
CA HIS A 328 16.18 0.54 34.00
C HIS A 328 17.21 0.26 35.09
N GLY A 329 17.24 -0.97 35.60
CA GLY A 329 18.24 -1.38 36.57
C GLY A 329 19.65 -1.22 36.02
N SER A 330 19.89 -1.68 34.80
CA SER A 330 21.16 -1.49 34.10
C SER A 330 21.52 -0.01 33.92
N MET A 331 20.56 0.84 33.53
CA MET A 331 20.79 2.27 33.32
C MET A 331 21.22 2.98 34.62
N LEU A 332 20.63 2.60 35.76
CA LEU A 332 20.99 3.19 37.06
C LEU A 332 22.35 2.70 37.58
N ILE A 333 22.72 1.44 37.31
CA ILE A 333 24.00 0.85 37.73
C ILE A 333 25.17 1.32 36.85
N ALA A 334 24.92 1.55 35.56
CA ALA A 334 25.97 1.87 34.58
C ALA A 334 26.94 3.02 35.01
N PRO A 335 26.50 4.18 35.51
CA PRO A 335 27.43 5.25 35.96
C PRO A 335 28.14 4.91 37.27
N VAL A 336 27.59 4.03 38.10
CA VAL A 336 28.16 3.66 39.39
C VAL A 336 29.35 2.72 39.25
N VAL A 337 29.31 1.82 38.28
CA VAL A 337 30.39 0.84 38.04
C VAL A 337 31.75 1.51 37.84
N PRO A 338 31.94 2.45 36.89
CA PRO A 338 33.22 3.12 36.71
C PRO A 338 33.61 3.98 37.93
N LEU A 339 32.63 4.57 38.63
CA LEU A 339 32.88 5.35 39.85
C LEU A 339 33.56 4.48 40.91
N LEU A 340 33.01 3.29 41.18
CA LEU A 340 33.56 2.35 42.14
C LEU A 340 34.95 1.79 41.70
N LEU A 341 35.13 1.52 40.42
CA LEU A 341 36.37 1.00 39.87
C LEU A 341 37.49 2.05 39.84
N CYS A 342 37.18 3.32 39.67
CA CYS A 342 38.15 4.42 39.68
C CYS A 342 38.43 4.92 41.11
N ALA A 343 37.59 4.67 42.10
CA ALA A 343 37.74 5.18 43.46
C ALA A 343 39.08 4.84 44.11
N PRO A 344 39.62 3.61 44.03
CA PRO A 344 40.94 3.30 44.63
C PRO A 344 42.06 4.14 43.99
N LYS A 345 42.02 4.33 42.67
CA LYS A 345 43.05 5.11 41.91
C LYS A 345 42.91 6.60 42.20
N PHE A 346 41.71 7.12 42.37
CA PHE A 346 41.42 8.49 42.80
C PHE A 346 41.96 8.74 44.22
N LEU A 347 41.61 7.86 45.19
CA LEU A 347 42.08 7.98 46.58
C LEU A 347 43.60 7.86 46.74
N ALA A 348 44.27 7.13 45.84
CA ALA A 348 45.72 7.04 45.74
C ALA A 348 46.38 8.27 45.05
N GLY A 349 45.60 9.26 44.60
CA GLY A 349 46.09 10.44 43.90
C GLY A 349 46.52 10.22 42.43
N GLY A 350 46.19 9.05 41.86
CA GLY A 350 46.53 8.68 40.48
C GLY A 350 45.50 9.13 39.43
N MET A 351 44.38 9.72 39.84
CA MET A 351 43.32 10.28 38.95
C MET A 351 42.73 11.53 39.59
N THR A 352 42.23 12.48 38.75
CA THR A 352 41.48 13.64 39.21
C THR A 352 39.98 13.32 39.32
N LEU A 353 39.24 14.12 40.09
CA LEU A 353 37.77 13.98 40.17
C LEU A 353 37.10 14.13 38.80
N GLY A 354 37.59 15.08 37.98
CA GLY A 354 37.10 15.26 36.63
C GLY A 354 37.32 14.04 35.73
N GLU A 355 38.45 13.34 35.86
CA GLU A 355 38.68 12.08 35.12
C GLU A 355 37.72 10.96 35.53
N VAL A 356 37.41 10.84 36.82
CA VAL A 356 36.39 9.87 37.32
C VAL A 356 35.02 10.17 36.76
N MET A 357 34.60 11.46 36.78
CA MET A 357 33.30 11.88 36.25
C MET A 357 33.23 11.74 34.72
N GLN A 358 34.35 12.04 34.03
CA GLN A 358 34.46 11.82 32.59
C GLN A 358 34.34 10.32 32.23
N ALA A 359 34.98 9.44 32.99
CA ALA A 359 34.89 8.00 32.80
C ALA A 359 33.46 7.49 33.04
N ALA A 360 32.78 7.98 34.09
CA ALA A 360 31.39 7.60 34.39
C ALA A 360 30.43 8.00 33.25
N SER A 361 30.55 9.21 32.73
CA SER A 361 29.72 9.66 31.61
C SER A 361 30.04 8.93 30.30
N ALA A 362 31.33 8.68 30.00
CA ALA A 362 31.76 7.92 28.83
C ALA A 362 31.25 6.47 28.88
N PHE A 363 31.31 5.82 30.06
CA PHE A 363 30.80 4.47 30.26
C PHE A 363 29.28 4.40 29.99
N ALA A 364 28.51 5.36 30.49
CA ALA A 364 27.06 5.43 30.24
C ALA A 364 26.74 5.58 28.74
N ILE A 365 27.52 6.38 27.99
CA ILE A 365 27.33 6.54 26.55
C ILE A 365 27.65 5.23 25.81
N VAL A 366 28.71 4.54 26.19
CA VAL A 366 29.05 3.23 25.61
C VAL A 366 27.93 2.22 25.88
N GLN A 367 27.37 2.17 27.09
CA GLN A 367 26.25 1.29 27.43
C GLN A 367 25.01 1.59 26.59
N THR A 368 24.65 2.86 26.42
CA THR A 368 23.53 3.27 25.58
C THR A 368 23.74 2.87 24.13
N ALA A 369 24.96 2.99 23.61
CA ALA A 369 25.29 2.61 22.24
C ALA A 369 25.17 1.08 22.01
N PHE A 370 25.65 0.26 22.94
CA PHE A 370 25.50 -1.20 22.85
C PHE A 370 24.04 -1.66 23.05
N GLY A 371 23.30 -1.02 23.97
CA GLY A 371 21.89 -1.32 24.23
C GLY A 371 20.99 -0.99 23.03
N TRP A 372 21.37 -0.03 22.21
CA TRP A 372 20.55 0.48 21.11
C TRP A 372 20.05 -0.62 20.15
N LEU A 373 20.91 -1.57 19.78
CA LEU A 373 20.55 -2.65 18.85
C LEU A 373 19.46 -3.57 19.45
N VAL A 374 19.60 -3.89 20.73
CA VAL A 374 18.66 -4.75 21.45
C VAL A 374 17.31 -4.08 21.61
N ASP A 375 17.31 -2.79 21.97
CA ASP A 375 16.10 -1.98 22.15
C ASP A 375 15.32 -1.79 20.84
N ASN A 376 16.01 -1.76 19.69
CA ASN A 376 15.39 -1.59 18.38
C ASN A 376 15.11 -2.90 17.63
N TYR A 377 15.44 -4.07 18.19
CA TYR A 377 15.19 -5.37 17.58
C TYR A 377 13.72 -5.62 17.22
N PRO A 378 12.71 -5.29 18.08
CA PRO A 378 11.30 -5.43 17.71
C PRO A 378 10.91 -4.61 16.49
N ARG A 379 11.39 -3.38 16.38
CA ARG A 379 11.13 -2.51 15.22
C ARG A 379 11.74 -3.07 13.94
N LEU A 380 12.91 -3.72 14.03
CA LEU A 380 13.54 -4.40 12.91
C LEU A 380 12.74 -5.61 12.45
N ALA A 381 12.17 -6.36 13.39
CA ALA A 381 11.31 -7.51 13.10
C ALA A 381 10.01 -7.06 12.39
N ASP A 382 9.35 -6.02 12.90
CA ASP A 382 8.15 -5.43 12.27
C ASP A 382 8.44 -4.91 10.86
N TRP A 383 9.54 -4.18 10.70
CA TRP A 383 10.00 -3.72 9.39
C TRP A 383 10.20 -4.87 8.41
N ASN A 384 10.87 -5.94 8.85
CA ASN A 384 11.12 -7.12 8.03
C ASN A 384 9.81 -7.77 7.56
N ALA A 385 8.80 -7.88 8.44
CA ALA A 385 7.49 -8.38 8.10
C ALA A 385 6.78 -7.48 7.06
N CYS A 386 6.76 -6.16 7.28
CA CYS A 386 6.17 -5.19 6.36
C CYS A 386 6.88 -5.19 4.99
N ALA A 387 8.21 -5.18 4.98
CA ALA A 387 9.00 -5.21 3.75
C ALA A 387 8.72 -6.46 2.90
N ARG A 388 8.55 -7.63 3.54
CA ARG A 388 8.18 -8.88 2.86
C ARG A 388 6.76 -8.82 2.28
N ARG A 389 5.77 -8.29 3.01
CA ARG A 389 4.40 -8.15 2.51
C ARG A 389 4.32 -7.22 1.30
N ILE A 390 5.05 -6.11 1.33
CA ILE A 390 5.17 -5.21 0.17
C ILE A 390 5.85 -5.88 -1.01
N ALA A 391 6.96 -6.60 -0.76
CA ALA A 391 7.65 -7.33 -1.81
C ALA A 391 6.75 -8.41 -2.42
N SER A 392 5.93 -9.10 -1.63
CA SER A 392 4.92 -10.04 -2.12
C SER A 392 3.91 -9.36 -3.05
N LEU A 393 3.34 -8.20 -2.65
CA LEU A 393 2.45 -7.42 -3.50
C LEU A 393 3.15 -7.00 -4.81
N MET A 394 4.38 -6.48 -4.73
CA MET A 394 5.15 -6.09 -5.91
C MET A 394 5.42 -7.27 -6.84
N THR A 395 5.69 -8.44 -6.29
CA THR A 395 5.93 -9.66 -7.07
C THR A 395 4.68 -10.12 -7.79
N SER A 396 3.51 -10.06 -7.13
CA SER A 396 2.22 -10.37 -7.77
C SER A 396 1.93 -9.37 -8.91
N LEU A 397 2.22 -8.08 -8.72
CA LEU A 397 2.11 -7.09 -9.79
C LEU A 397 3.12 -7.34 -10.93
N ASP A 398 4.37 -7.72 -10.62
CA ASP A 398 5.37 -8.10 -11.63
C ASP A 398 4.91 -9.34 -12.43
N GLY A 399 4.22 -10.28 -11.79
CA GLY A 399 3.63 -11.46 -12.42
C GLY A 399 2.54 -11.08 -13.43
N LEU A 400 1.63 -10.19 -13.03
CA LEU A 400 0.57 -9.69 -13.93
C LEU A 400 1.16 -8.91 -15.11
N GLU A 401 2.14 -8.02 -14.88
CA GLU A 401 2.81 -7.28 -15.95
C GLU A 401 3.49 -8.18 -16.98
N ARG A 402 4.19 -9.22 -16.51
CA ARG A 402 4.83 -10.18 -17.42
C ARG A 402 3.81 -11.00 -18.18
N ALA A 403 2.73 -11.40 -17.51
CA ALA A 403 1.64 -12.12 -18.16
C ALA A 403 0.92 -11.26 -19.22
N GLU A 404 0.85 -9.93 -19.04
CA GLU A 404 0.33 -8.98 -20.04
C GLU A 404 1.24 -8.89 -21.27
N GLN A 405 2.56 -8.99 -21.07
CA GLN A 405 3.56 -8.88 -22.14
C GLN A 405 3.85 -10.22 -22.86
N SER A 406 3.51 -11.34 -22.23
CA SER A 406 3.76 -12.66 -22.81
C SER A 406 2.58 -13.08 -23.69
N ASP A 407 2.87 -13.62 -24.88
CA ASP A 407 1.89 -14.25 -25.76
C ASP A 407 1.51 -15.67 -25.26
N ALA A 408 1.14 -15.75 -23.97
CA ALA A 408 0.90 -17.02 -23.29
C ALA A 408 -0.39 -17.68 -23.82
N LEU A 409 -0.29 -18.95 -24.17
CA LEU A 409 -1.35 -19.82 -24.71
C LEU A 409 -2.63 -19.94 -23.86
N ARG A 410 -2.63 -19.37 -22.66
CA ARG A 410 -3.75 -19.40 -21.70
C ARG A 410 -4.36 -18.03 -21.42
N ARG A 411 -4.19 -17.06 -22.33
CA ARG A 411 -4.77 -15.73 -22.17
C ARG A 411 -5.65 -15.37 -23.33
N ILE A 412 -6.81 -14.76 -23.01
CA ILE A 412 -7.71 -14.18 -23.99
C ILE A 412 -6.98 -12.99 -24.64
N LYS A 413 -6.91 -13.00 -25.98
CA LYS A 413 -6.29 -11.92 -26.77
C LYS A 413 -7.33 -10.83 -27.01
N HIS A 414 -6.92 -9.58 -26.90
CA HIS A 414 -7.72 -8.44 -27.30
C HIS A 414 -7.07 -7.78 -28.51
N GLY A 415 -7.85 -7.64 -29.58
CA GLY A 415 -7.36 -7.13 -30.87
C GLY A 415 -8.33 -6.19 -31.53
N GLU A 416 -8.00 -5.84 -32.78
CA GLU A 416 -8.86 -5.05 -33.65
C GLU A 416 -9.50 -5.95 -34.71
N THR A 417 -10.84 -5.83 -34.88
CA THR A 417 -11.56 -6.58 -35.90
C THR A 417 -11.20 -6.06 -37.29
N ARG A 418 -10.99 -6.99 -38.25
CA ARG A 418 -10.67 -6.67 -39.65
C ARG A 418 -11.89 -6.57 -40.55
N GLY A 419 -13.09 -6.80 -40.03
CA GLY A 419 -14.36 -6.85 -40.76
C GLY A 419 -15.29 -5.68 -40.44
N ASN A 420 -16.56 -5.86 -40.80
CA ASN A 420 -17.62 -4.89 -40.54
C ASN A 420 -18.27 -5.05 -39.15
N ALA A 421 -17.80 -6.02 -38.36
CA ALA A 421 -18.27 -6.28 -37.02
C ALA A 421 -17.74 -5.20 -36.06
N ILE A 422 -18.57 -4.82 -35.09
CA ILE A 422 -18.15 -3.91 -34.00
C ILE A 422 -17.45 -4.67 -32.88
N LEU A 423 -17.86 -5.92 -32.67
CA LEU A 423 -17.28 -6.89 -31.74
C LEU A 423 -17.27 -8.28 -32.38
N ASN A 424 -16.13 -8.95 -32.32
CA ASN A 424 -15.98 -10.33 -32.73
C ASN A 424 -15.39 -11.17 -31.59
N LEU A 425 -16.05 -12.26 -31.25
CA LEU A 425 -15.57 -13.29 -30.32
C LEU A 425 -15.18 -14.49 -31.18
N ASP A 426 -13.86 -14.79 -31.25
CA ASP A 426 -13.34 -15.90 -32.05
C ASP A 426 -12.76 -16.98 -31.16
N ASP A 427 -13.40 -18.18 -31.19
CA ASP A 427 -13.08 -19.34 -30.38
C ASP A 427 -12.85 -19.00 -28.89
N LEU A 428 -13.66 -18.06 -28.39
CA LEU A 428 -13.50 -17.55 -27.03
C LEU A 428 -13.89 -18.60 -26.00
N SER A 429 -12.93 -19.02 -25.20
CA SER A 429 -13.13 -19.85 -24.04
C SER A 429 -12.61 -19.13 -22.81
N VAL A 430 -13.41 -19.09 -21.75
CA VAL A 430 -13.11 -18.42 -20.48
C VAL A 430 -12.93 -19.45 -19.39
N SER A 431 -11.83 -19.38 -18.66
CA SER A 431 -11.50 -20.28 -17.56
C SER A 431 -11.23 -19.55 -16.26
N LEU A 432 -11.21 -20.27 -15.12
CA LEU A 432 -10.66 -19.79 -13.86
C LEU A 432 -9.12 -19.82 -13.91
N ASP A 433 -8.47 -19.29 -12.90
CA ASP A 433 -7.01 -19.31 -12.72
C ASP A 433 -6.43 -20.73 -12.60
N ASP A 434 -7.22 -21.66 -12.05
CA ASP A 434 -6.91 -23.10 -11.96
C ASP A 434 -7.08 -23.87 -13.29
N GLY A 435 -7.57 -23.19 -14.35
CA GLY A 435 -7.86 -23.79 -15.66
C GLY A 435 -9.25 -24.42 -15.79
N THR A 436 -10.10 -24.34 -14.77
CA THR A 436 -11.50 -24.83 -14.86
C THR A 436 -12.27 -23.97 -15.86
N ALA A 437 -12.80 -24.60 -16.92
CA ALA A 437 -13.54 -23.87 -17.94
C ALA A 437 -14.90 -23.39 -17.45
N VAL A 438 -15.17 -22.10 -17.63
CA VAL A 438 -16.45 -21.43 -17.33
C VAL A 438 -17.31 -21.35 -18.58
N VAL A 439 -16.74 -20.89 -19.70
CA VAL A 439 -17.39 -20.80 -21.01
C VAL A 439 -16.46 -21.40 -22.06
N LYS A 440 -16.98 -22.13 -23.04
CA LYS A 440 -16.18 -22.80 -24.07
C LYS A 440 -16.65 -22.48 -25.48
N GLU A 441 -15.65 -22.30 -26.35
CA GLU A 441 -15.81 -22.30 -27.81
C GLU A 441 -16.94 -21.35 -28.27
N THR A 442 -16.93 -20.12 -27.76
CA THR A 442 -17.93 -19.12 -28.13
C THR A 442 -17.45 -18.38 -29.38
N GLN A 443 -18.24 -18.47 -30.46
CA GLN A 443 -18.02 -17.74 -31.70
C GLN A 443 -19.23 -16.86 -31.95
N VAL A 444 -19.04 -15.54 -31.90
CA VAL A 444 -20.12 -14.55 -32.06
C VAL A 444 -19.57 -13.31 -32.73
N GLU A 445 -20.22 -12.91 -33.81
CA GLU A 445 -19.98 -11.66 -34.48
C GLU A 445 -21.16 -10.71 -34.24
N ILE A 446 -20.90 -9.48 -33.82
CA ILE A 446 -21.92 -8.45 -33.53
C ILE A 446 -21.72 -7.28 -34.47
N ALA A 447 -22.78 -6.92 -35.19
CA ALA A 447 -22.76 -5.80 -36.13
C ALA A 447 -22.97 -4.44 -35.42
N PRO A 448 -22.52 -3.31 -36.01
CA PRO A 448 -22.83 -1.98 -35.48
C PRO A 448 -24.32 -1.73 -35.39
N GLY A 449 -24.79 -1.19 -34.25
CA GLY A 449 -26.20 -0.92 -33.97
C GLY A 449 -27.04 -2.14 -33.61
N GLU A 450 -26.44 -3.32 -33.55
CA GLU A 450 -27.13 -4.55 -33.13
C GLU A 450 -27.40 -4.53 -31.62
N ARG A 451 -28.52 -5.13 -31.20
CA ARG A 451 -28.92 -5.25 -29.79
C ARG A 451 -29.07 -6.71 -29.44
N VAL A 452 -28.11 -7.19 -28.67
CA VAL A 452 -27.96 -8.61 -28.33
C VAL A 452 -28.33 -8.84 -26.89
N LEU A 453 -29.23 -9.78 -26.63
CA LEU A 453 -29.57 -10.26 -25.30
C LEU A 453 -28.83 -11.57 -25.03
N VAL A 454 -27.98 -11.60 -24.02
CA VAL A 454 -27.30 -12.80 -23.52
C VAL A 454 -28.14 -13.38 -22.38
N ALA A 455 -28.81 -14.50 -22.67
CA ALA A 455 -29.67 -15.22 -21.73
C ALA A 455 -29.01 -16.51 -21.24
N GLY A 456 -29.55 -17.13 -20.20
CA GLY A 456 -29.08 -18.39 -19.64
C GLY A 456 -29.38 -18.49 -18.15
N GLU A 457 -29.26 -19.68 -17.58
CA GLU A 457 -29.48 -19.96 -16.16
C GLU A 457 -28.49 -19.19 -15.27
N SER A 458 -28.83 -19.01 -13.98
CA SER A 458 -27.92 -18.47 -12.99
C SER A 458 -26.69 -19.38 -12.87
N GLY A 459 -25.49 -18.81 -12.83
CA GLY A 459 -24.23 -19.57 -12.79
C GLY A 459 -23.78 -20.17 -14.13
N SER A 460 -24.40 -19.82 -15.27
CA SER A 460 -23.94 -20.24 -16.60
C SER A 460 -22.73 -19.45 -17.12
N GLY A 461 -22.10 -18.59 -16.32
CA GLY A 461 -20.89 -17.86 -16.72
C GLY A 461 -21.11 -16.57 -17.51
N LYS A 462 -22.35 -16.06 -17.63
CA LYS A 462 -22.67 -14.82 -18.37
C LYS A 462 -21.87 -13.62 -17.91
N SER A 463 -21.84 -13.33 -16.61
CA SER A 463 -21.08 -12.20 -16.07
C SER A 463 -19.57 -12.40 -16.21
N THR A 464 -19.08 -13.65 -16.21
CA THR A 464 -17.65 -13.94 -16.48
C THR A 464 -17.32 -13.67 -17.95
N LEU A 465 -18.19 -14.09 -18.87
CA LEU A 465 -18.07 -13.77 -20.31
C LEU A 465 -18.02 -12.26 -20.54
N VAL A 466 -18.94 -11.51 -19.91
CA VAL A 466 -18.99 -10.05 -20.03
C VAL A 466 -17.70 -9.40 -19.47
N ARG A 467 -17.17 -9.90 -18.35
CA ARG A 467 -15.88 -9.43 -17.81
C ARG A 467 -14.71 -9.76 -18.72
N ALA A 468 -14.75 -10.91 -19.41
CA ALA A 468 -13.76 -11.26 -20.43
C ALA A 468 -13.84 -10.30 -21.64
N ILE A 469 -15.03 -9.98 -22.11
CA ILE A 469 -15.26 -8.98 -23.15
C ILE A 469 -14.71 -7.61 -22.71
N ALA A 470 -14.93 -7.20 -21.46
CA ALA A 470 -14.44 -5.95 -20.90
C ALA A 470 -12.92 -5.93 -20.62
N GLY A 471 -12.17 -7.01 -20.88
CA GLY A 471 -10.74 -7.12 -20.60
C GLY A 471 -10.38 -7.29 -19.12
N LEU A 472 -11.37 -7.46 -18.24
CA LEU A 472 -11.16 -7.64 -16.79
C LEU A 472 -10.80 -9.08 -16.41
N TRP A 473 -11.12 -10.05 -17.28
CA TRP A 473 -10.91 -11.48 -17.06
C TRP A 473 -9.92 -12.03 -18.07
N PRO A 474 -8.67 -12.25 -17.72
CA PRO A 474 -7.63 -12.56 -18.69
C PRO A 474 -7.48 -14.06 -19.01
N TRP A 475 -8.04 -14.98 -18.16
CA TRP A 475 -7.79 -16.41 -18.31
C TRP A 475 -8.73 -17.08 -19.30
N GLY A 476 -8.15 -17.78 -20.24
CA GLY A 476 -8.86 -18.48 -21.30
C GLY A 476 -8.02 -18.63 -22.56
N HIS A 477 -8.69 -18.84 -23.67
CA HIS A 477 -8.10 -18.79 -25.03
C HIS A 477 -9.09 -18.19 -26.02
N GLY A 478 -8.62 -17.94 -27.24
CA GLY A 478 -9.39 -17.24 -28.27
C GLY A 478 -9.18 -15.72 -28.21
N SER A 479 -9.96 -14.99 -28.99
CA SER A 479 -9.85 -13.53 -29.07
C SER A 479 -11.18 -12.79 -28.85
N VAL A 480 -11.03 -11.55 -28.39
CA VAL A 480 -12.08 -10.53 -28.31
C VAL A 480 -11.59 -9.33 -29.08
N ASP A 481 -12.13 -9.14 -30.30
CA ASP A 481 -11.67 -8.10 -31.20
C ASP A 481 -12.73 -7.01 -31.34
N PHE A 482 -12.33 -5.75 -31.13
CA PHE A 482 -13.20 -4.59 -31.26
C PHE A 482 -12.86 -3.83 -32.54
N HIS A 483 -13.84 -3.14 -33.11
CA HIS A 483 -13.57 -2.20 -34.18
C HIS A 483 -12.73 -1.02 -33.66
N ALA A 484 -11.71 -0.62 -34.41
CA ALA A 484 -10.82 0.48 -34.05
C ALA A 484 -11.61 1.76 -33.66
N ASP A 485 -11.08 2.50 -32.68
CA ASP A 485 -11.62 3.77 -32.17
C ASP A 485 -13.02 3.70 -31.53
N ARG A 486 -13.59 2.52 -31.25
CA ARG A 486 -14.90 2.39 -30.62
C ARG A 486 -14.80 2.39 -29.09
N ARG A 487 -15.69 3.19 -28.46
CA ARG A 487 -15.73 3.33 -27.01
C ARG A 487 -16.73 2.34 -26.41
N LEU A 488 -16.20 1.42 -25.61
CA LEU A 488 -16.99 0.50 -24.80
C LEU A 488 -17.33 1.15 -23.45
N PHE A 489 -18.60 1.05 -23.03
CA PHE A 489 -19.03 1.42 -21.69
C PHE A 489 -19.82 0.28 -21.06
N MET A 490 -19.43 -0.12 -19.85
CA MET A 490 -20.05 -1.22 -19.13
C MET A 490 -20.78 -0.73 -17.89
N LEU A 491 -22.05 -1.12 -17.74
CA LEU A 491 -22.81 -0.94 -16.52
C LEU A 491 -22.88 -2.27 -15.75
N PRO A 492 -22.24 -2.37 -14.60
CA PRO A 492 -22.35 -3.54 -13.73
C PRO A 492 -23.70 -3.55 -12.98
N GLN A 493 -24.07 -4.70 -12.44
CA GLN A 493 -25.28 -4.90 -11.63
C GLN A 493 -25.38 -3.89 -10.46
N ARG A 494 -24.23 -3.61 -9.80
CA ARG A 494 -24.11 -2.59 -8.74
C ARG A 494 -23.23 -1.46 -9.24
N PRO A 495 -23.79 -0.32 -9.64
CA PRO A 495 -22.99 0.81 -10.12
C PRO A 495 -22.12 1.40 -9.00
N TYR A 496 -20.87 1.66 -9.32
CA TYR A 496 -19.98 2.40 -8.43
C TYR A 496 -20.31 3.89 -8.41
N ILE A 497 -20.48 4.46 -7.21
CA ILE A 497 -20.69 5.90 -7.00
C ILE A 497 -19.44 6.46 -6.32
N PRO A 498 -18.64 7.31 -7.00
CA PRO A 498 -17.48 7.93 -6.37
C PRO A 498 -17.88 8.94 -5.30
N SER A 499 -17.05 9.06 -4.27
CA SER A 499 -17.20 10.11 -3.25
C SER A 499 -17.01 11.50 -3.84
N GLY A 500 -17.67 12.51 -3.29
CA GLY A 500 -17.60 13.90 -3.74
C GLY A 500 -18.94 14.41 -4.23
N THR A 501 -18.92 15.41 -5.14
CA THR A 501 -20.15 16.06 -5.65
C THR A 501 -20.99 15.12 -6.52
N LEU A 502 -22.29 15.34 -6.56
CA LEU A 502 -23.19 14.59 -7.44
C LEU A 502 -22.78 14.75 -8.91
N ARG A 503 -22.31 15.94 -9.31
CA ARG A 503 -21.76 16.19 -10.64
C ARG A 503 -20.61 15.22 -10.96
N ARG A 504 -19.69 15.01 -10.02
CA ARG A 504 -18.62 14.02 -10.16
C ARG A 504 -19.18 12.59 -10.31
N ALA A 505 -20.20 12.26 -9.51
CA ALA A 505 -20.82 10.95 -9.58
C ALA A 505 -21.45 10.68 -10.95
N VAL A 506 -22.08 11.67 -11.58
CA VAL A 506 -22.71 11.56 -12.90
C VAL A 506 -21.66 11.60 -14.03
N ALA A 507 -20.62 12.45 -13.92
CA ALA A 507 -19.56 12.59 -14.93
C ALA A 507 -18.60 11.39 -15.02
N TYR A 508 -18.51 10.59 -13.97
CA TYR A 508 -17.59 9.45 -13.89
C TYR A 508 -17.75 8.47 -15.09
N PRO A 509 -16.66 7.96 -15.72
CA PRO A 509 -15.25 7.99 -15.28
C PRO A 509 -14.45 9.24 -15.65
N ARG A 510 -15.03 10.22 -16.36
CA ARG A 510 -14.36 11.48 -16.66
C ARG A 510 -14.40 12.44 -15.47
N ALA A 511 -13.57 13.47 -15.50
CA ALA A 511 -13.58 14.53 -14.49
C ALA A 511 -14.90 15.31 -14.52
N ALA A 512 -15.35 15.83 -13.38
CA ALA A 512 -16.59 16.61 -13.27
C ALA A 512 -16.62 17.80 -14.23
N ASP A 513 -15.48 18.46 -14.45
CA ASP A 513 -15.33 19.64 -15.31
C ASP A 513 -15.39 19.33 -16.81
N SER A 514 -15.43 18.05 -17.19
CA SER A 514 -15.59 17.64 -18.59
C SER A 514 -16.98 17.94 -19.16
N TRP A 515 -17.94 18.28 -18.28
CA TRP A 515 -19.33 18.50 -18.62
C TRP A 515 -19.85 19.78 -17.95
N THR A 516 -20.69 20.53 -18.65
CA THR A 516 -21.37 21.69 -18.07
C THR A 516 -22.45 21.24 -17.06
N ALA A 517 -22.79 22.11 -16.11
CA ALA A 517 -23.88 21.85 -15.18
C ALA A 517 -25.23 21.63 -15.89
N ALA A 518 -25.43 22.28 -17.04
CA ALA A 518 -26.67 22.13 -17.86
C ALA A 518 -26.76 20.73 -18.48
N GLU A 519 -25.64 20.19 -19.02
CA GLU A 519 -25.62 18.84 -19.58
C GLU A 519 -25.87 17.76 -18.51
N VAL A 520 -25.28 17.92 -17.33
CA VAL A 520 -25.49 17.01 -16.19
C VAL A 520 -26.95 17.03 -15.73
N LYS A 521 -27.55 18.22 -15.59
CA LYS A 521 -28.99 18.38 -15.24
C LYS A 521 -29.90 17.77 -16.28
N ALA A 522 -29.59 17.96 -17.55
CA ALA A 522 -30.38 17.38 -18.66
C ALA A 522 -30.30 15.84 -18.63
N ALA A 523 -29.14 15.26 -18.41
CA ALA A 523 -28.99 13.82 -18.29
C ALA A 523 -29.75 13.25 -17.07
N LEU A 524 -29.70 13.90 -15.92
CA LEU A 524 -30.47 13.51 -14.74
C LEU A 524 -31.99 13.58 -14.99
N ALA A 525 -32.48 14.61 -15.67
CA ALA A 525 -33.89 14.77 -15.99
C ALA A 525 -34.38 13.63 -16.92
N LYS A 526 -33.59 13.24 -17.93
CA LYS A 526 -33.95 12.15 -18.84
C LYS A 526 -34.13 10.80 -18.14
N VAL A 527 -33.42 10.57 -17.04
CA VAL A 527 -33.55 9.35 -16.25
C VAL A 527 -34.50 9.48 -15.05
N GLY A 528 -35.20 10.59 -14.92
CA GLY A 528 -36.16 10.84 -13.84
C GLY A 528 -35.50 11.08 -12.48
N LEU A 529 -34.36 11.76 -12.46
CA LEU A 529 -33.62 12.21 -11.27
C LEU A 529 -33.53 13.75 -11.25
N ASP A 530 -34.48 14.45 -11.87
CA ASP A 530 -34.55 15.92 -11.97
C ASP A 530 -34.62 16.62 -10.61
N TYR A 531 -35.23 16.00 -9.60
CA TYR A 531 -35.26 16.50 -8.23
C TYR A 531 -33.88 16.64 -7.57
N LEU A 532 -32.83 16.01 -8.13
CA LEU A 532 -31.46 16.15 -7.68
C LEU A 532 -30.70 17.32 -8.35
N ASN A 533 -31.33 18.02 -9.30
CA ASN A 533 -30.69 19.07 -10.08
C ASN A 533 -30.19 20.26 -9.25
N GLU A 534 -30.78 20.54 -8.10
CA GLU A 534 -30.32 21.59 -7.19
C GLU A 534 -29.12 21.17 -6.36
N LYS A 535 -28.87 19.85 -6.26
CA LYS A 535 -27.82 19.24 -5.42
C LYS A 535 -26.58 18.81 -6.20
N ILE A 536 -26.42 19.18 -7.46
CA ILE A 536 -25.34 18.66 -8.31
C ILE A 536 -23.96 19.04 -7.81
N GLU A 537 -23.79 20.18 -7.13
CA GLU A 537 -22.53 20.64 -6.55
C GLU A 537 -22.41 20.25 -5.05
N GLU A 538 -23.40 19.59 -4.47
CA GLU A 538 -23.36 19.12 -3.08
C GLU A 538 -22.39 17.95 -2.94
N ASP A 539 -21.42 18.06 -2.02
CA ASP A 539 -20.51 16.99 -1.64
C ASP A 539 -21.15 16.16 -0.51
N ALA A 540 -21.55 14.94 -0.83
CA ALA A 540 -22.24 14.06 0.09
C ALA A 540 -21.93 12.58 -0.20
N PRO A 541 -22.20 11.66 0.75
CA PRO A 541 -22.03 10.22 0.54
C PRO A 541 -23.16 9.64 -0.34
N TRP A 542 -23.19 10.02 -1.61
CA TRP A 542 -24.25 9.66 -2.57
C TRP A 542 -24.47 8.16 -2.69
N ASP A 543 -23.43 7.35 -2.47
CA ASP A 543 -23.57 5.89 -2.45
C ASP A 543 -24.50 5.39 -1.30
N GLN A 544 -24.56 6.12 -0.19
CA GLN A 544 -25.43 5.77 0.93
C GLN A 544 -26.81 6.43 0.83
N ILE A 545 -26.90 7.60 0.19
CA ILE A 545 -28.13 8.38 0.05
C ILE A 545 -29.04 7.80 -1.01
N LEU A 546 -28.49 7.41 -2.17
CA LEU A 546 -29.27 6.92 -3.29
C LEU A 546 -29.72 5.47 -3.07
N SER A 547 -30.99 5.19 -3.33
CA SER A 547 -31.54 3.84 -3.40
C SER A 547 -30.91 3.03 -4.54
N GLY A 548 -31.05 1.71 -4.53
CA GLY A 548 -30.53 0.83 -5.58
C GLY A 548 -31.04 1.21 -6.99
N GLY A 549 -32.31 1.53 -7.11
CA GLY A 549 -32.92 1.97 -8.37
C GLY A 549 -32.42 3.34 -8.84
N GLU A 550 -32.19 4.29 -7.92
CA GLU A 550 -31.63 5.60 -8.25
C GLU A 550 -30.18 5.49 -8.71
N LYS A 551 -29.36 4.61 -8.07
CA LYS A 551 -28.00 4.32 -8.52
C LYS A 551 -27.98 3.75 -9.93
N GLN A 552 -28.90 2.84 -10.27
CA GLN A 552 -29.02 2.32 -11.63
C GLN A 552 -29.45 3.41 -12.61
N ARG A 553 -30.44 4.25 -12.29
CA ARG A 553 -30.83 5.38 -13.14
C ARG A 553 -29.70 6.39 -13.33
N LEU A 554 -28.93 6.68 -12.29
CA LEU A 554 -27.73 7.53 -12.40
C LEU A 554 -26.69 6.91 -13.34
N ALA A 555 -26.52 5.58 -13.33
CA ALA A 555 -25.65 4.89 -14.26
C ALA A 555 -26.11 5.01 -15.72
N PHE A 556 -27.42 5.02 -15.98
CA PHE A 556 -27.97 5.36 -17.29
C PHE A 556 -27.73 6.82 -17.68
N ALA A 557 -27.80 7.78 -16.75
CA ALA A 557 -27.42 9.17 -17.01
C ALA A 557 -25.97 9.30 -17.49
N ARG A 558 -25.05 8.46 -16.97
CA ARG A 558 -23.66 8.38 -17.47
C ARG A 558 -23.60 7.99 -18.94
N LEU A 559 -24.37 6.98 -19.36
CA LEU A 559 -24.42 6.58 -20.78
C LEU A 559 -24.85 7.74 -21.67
N LEU A 560 -25.88 8.47 -21.23
CA LEU A 560 -26.41 9.64 -21.98
C LEU A 560 -25.41 10.80 -22.05
N LEU A 561 -24.50 10.94 -21.09
CA LEU A 561 -23.43 11.93 -21.15
C LEU A 561 -22.26 11.50 -22.02
N HIS A 562 -21.86 10.22 -21.91
CA HIS A 562 -20.64 9.75 -22.54
C HIS A 562 -20.81 9.35 -23.98
N HIS A 563 -22.02 9.06 -24.45
CA HIS A 563 -22.35 8.60 -25.81
C HIS A 563 -21.38 7.53 -26.32
N PRO A 564 -21.29 6.34 -25.67
CA PRO A 564 -20.43 5.25 -26.13
C PRO A 564 -20.97 4.60 -27.42
N ASP A 565 -20.09 3.92 -28.14
CA ASP A 565 -20.44 3.17 -29.35
C ASP A 565 -20.97 1.75 -29.02
N ILE A 566 -20.45 1.17 -27.93
CA ILE A 566 -20.85 -0.15 -27.43
C ILE A 566 -21.22 -0.03 -25.96
N ILE A 567 -22.39 -0.53 -25.59
CA ILE A 567 -22.88 -0.59 -24.21
C ILE A 567 -23.02 -2.04 -23.81
N VAL A 568 -22.46 -2.40 -22.66
CA VAL A 568 -22.65 -3.71 -22.03
C VAL A 568 -23.39 -3.51 -20.72
N LEU A 569 -24.54 -4.15 -20.58
CA LEU A 569 -25.41 -4.08 -19.41
C LEU A 569 -25.38 -5.45 -18.69
N ASP A 570 -24.71 -5.52 -17.53
CA ASP A 570 -24.70 -6.74 -16.70
C ASP A 570 -25.75 -6.61 -15.59
N GLU A 571 -26.98 -7.10 -15.86
CA GLU A 571 -28.14 -6.98 -14.98
C GLU A 571 -28.40 -5.55 -14.47
N ALA A 572 -28.07 -4.54 -15.27
CA ALA A 572 -28.05 -3.12 -14.87
C ALA A 572 -29.43 -2.53 -14.58
N THR A 573 -30.52 -3.26 -14.82
CA THR A 573 -31.90 -2.87 -14.52
C THR A 573 -32.54 -3.73 -13.43
N SER A 574 -31.77 -4.57 -12.73
CA SER A 574 -32.31 -5.53 -11.75
C SER A 574 -32.99 -4.89 -10.55
N ALA A 575 -32.59 -3.68 -10.14
CA ALA A 575 -33.20 -2.93 -9.04
C ALA A 575 -34.31 -1.96 -9.49
N LEU A 576 -34.65 -1.93 -10.79
CA LEU A 576 -35.73 -1.14 -11.32
C LEU A 576 -37.03 -1.95 -11.37
N ASP A 577 -38.16 -1.28 -11.16
CA ASP A 577 -39.47 -1.81 -11.52
C ASP A 577 -39.64 -1.87 -13.05
N GLU A 578 -40.60 -2.65 -13.54
CA GLU A 578 -40.82 -2.90 -14.96
C GLU A 578 -41.00 -1.60 -15.77
N LYS A 579 -41.80 -0.64 -15.27
CA LYS A 579 -42.04 0.65 -15.94
C LYS A 579 -40.77 1.51 -16.03
N SER A 580 -39.98 1.54 -14.96
CA SER A 580 -38.71 2.27 -14.93
C SER A 580 -37.68 1.62 -15.83
N GLN A 581 -37.62 0.30 -15.88
CA GLN A 581 -36.78 -0.45 -16.80
C GLN A 581 -37.09 -0.14 -18.25
N ASP A 582 -38.38 -0.24 -18.64
CA ASP A 582 -38.83 0.04 -20.00
C ASP A 582 -38.48 1.49 -20.40
N ARG A 583 -38.82 2.46 -19.54
CA ARG A 583 -38.47 3.87 -19.76
C ARG A 583 -36.96 4.06 -19.98
N MET A 584 -36.11 3.44 -19.18
CA MET A 584 -34.64 3.57 -19.33
C MET A 584 -34.17 2.98 -20.65
N MET A 585 -34.69 1.82 -21.06
CA MET A 585 -34.32 1.18 -22.33
C MET A 585 -34.84 2.01 -23.53
N GLU A 586 -36.08 2.52 -23.47
CA GLU A 586 -36.63 3.41 -24.49
C GLU A 586 -35.80 4.69 -24.63
N THR A 587 -35.55 5.40 -23.52
CA THR A 587 -34.71 6.60 -23.50
C THR A 587 -33.33 6.34 -24.10
N LEU A 588 -32.69 5.22 -23.73
CA LEU A 588 -31.37 4.84 -24.24
C LEU A 588 -31.37 4.66 -25.76
N ILE A 589 -32.43 4.01 -26.28
CA ILE A 589 -32.57 3.71 -27.71
C ILE A 589 -32.93 4.94 -28.52
N GLU A 590 -33.77 5.84 -27.97
CA GLU A 590 -34.18 7.09 -28.61
C GLU A 590 -33.01 8.07 -28.70
N GLU A 591 -32.23 8.22 -27.64
CA GLU A 591 -31.08 9.14 -27.59
C GLU A 591 -29.88 8.64 -28.36
N MET A 592 -29.72 7.30 -28.48
CA MET A 592 -28.59 6.67 -29.16
C MET A 592 -29.05 5.56 -30.11
N PRO A 593 -29.68 5.89 -31.25
CA PRO A 593 -30.31 4.91 -32.14
C PRO A 593 -29.30 3.97 -32.83
N THR A 594 -28.05 4.36 -32.97
CA THR A 594 -26.97 3.61 -33.64
C THR A 594 -26.08 2.82 -32.67
N VAL A 595 -26.34 2.92 -31.37
CA VAL A 595 -25.52 2.26 -30.35
C VAL A 595 -25.72 0.74 -30.38
N THR A 596 -24.62 0.00 -30.24
CA THR A 596 -24.66 -1.45 -30.06
C THR A 596 -24.87 -1.76 -28.56
N ILE A 597 -25.87 -2.58 -28.24
CA ILE A 597 -26.20 -2.93 -26.86
C ILE A 597 -26.05 -4.44 -26.67
N ILE A 598 -25.30 -4.83 -25.65
CA ILE A 598 -25.16 -6.22 -25.20
C ILE A 598 -25.72 -6.28 -23.77
N SER A 599 -26.86 -6.90 -23.58
CA SER A 599 -27.49 -7.03 -22.27
C SER A 599 -27.41 -8.44 -21.74
N VAL A 600 -26.91 -8.59 -20.53
CA VAL A 600 -27.05 -9.83 -19.75
C VAL A 600 -28.25 -9.66 -18.83
N ALA A 601 -29.26 -10.49 -19.01
CA ALA A 601 -30.45 -10.42 -18.18
C ALA A 601 -31.17 -11.76 -18.05
N HIS A 602 -31.98 -11.85 -16.99
CA HIS A 602 -32.85 -12.98 -16.72
C HIS A 602 -34.34 -12.67 -17.02
N ARG A 603 -34.67 -11.39 -17.21
CA ARG A 603 -36.03 -10.92 -17.41
C ARG A 603 -36.44 -11.06 -18.87
N ALA A 604 -37.56 -11.74 -19.13
CA ALA A 604 -38.08 -11.96 -20.47
C ALA A 604 -38.56 -10.65 -21.15
N GLU A 605 -38.98 -9.66 -20.39
CA GLU A 605 -39.48 -8.35 -20.88
C GLU A 605 -38.39 -7.61 -21.67
N LEU A 606 -37.13 -7.79 -21.34
CA LEU A 606 -36.03 -7.16 -22.07
C LEU A 606 -35.87 -7.66 -23.51
N GLU A 607 -36.44 -8.82 -23.86
CA GLU A 607 -36.42 -9.30 -25.25
C GLU A 607 -37.05 -8.31 -26.22
N ALA A 608 -38.04 -7.51 -25.75
CA ALA A 608 -38.73 -6.50 -26.58
C ALA A 608 -37.77 -5.41 -27.11
N PHE A 609 -36.66 -5.16 -26.43
CA PHE A 609 -35.72 -4.11 -26.78
C PHE A 609 -34.51 -4.62 -27.58
N HIS A 610 -34.41 -5.95 -27.83
CA HIS A 610 -33.29 -6.58 -28.49
C HIS A 610 -33.69 -7.18 -29.85
N SER A 611 -32.76 -7.17 -30.79
CA SER A 611 -32.93 -7.78 -32.14
C SER A 611 -32.48 -9.23 -32.18
N ARG A 612 -31.59 -9.66 -31.25
CA ARG A 612 -30.97 -11.00 -31.26
C ARG A 612 -30.86 -11.52 -29.83
N LYS A 613 -31.03 -12.83 -29.66
CA LYS A 613 -30.91 -13.52 -28.37
C LYS A 613 -29.92 -14.65 -28.48
N ILE A 614 -28.89 -14.61 -27.63
CA ILE A 614 -27.87 -15.66 -27.48
C ILE A 614 -28.12 -16.35 -26.17
N THR A 615 -28.18 -17.72 -26.15
CA THR A 615 -28.44 -18.48 -24.95
C THR A 615 -27.21 -19.32 -24.57
N LEU A 616 -26.73 -19.11 -23.34
CA LEU A 616 -25.69 -19.91 -22.73
C LEU A 616 -26.31 -20.99 -21.83
N GLU A 617 -25.96 -22.26 -22.06
CA GLU A 617 -26.38 -23.38 -21.25
C GLU A 617 -25.19 -24.01 -20.53
N ARG A 618 -25.37 -24.30 -19.23
CA ARG A 618 -24.33 -24.94 -18.43
C ARG A 618 -24.22 -26.43 -18.81
N ARG A 619 -22.99 -26.86 -19.15
CA ARG A 619 -22.67 -28.27 -19.48
C ARG A 619 -21.48 -28.76 -18.66
N LYS A 620 -21.29 -30.09 -18.61
CA LYS A 620 -20.08 -30.68 -18.03
C LYS A 620 -18.85 -30.16 -18.77
N GLY A 621 -17.98 -29.40 -18.06
CA GLY A 621 -16.76 -28.84 -18.61
C GLY A 621 -16.87 -27.41 -19.15
N GLY A 622 -17.90 -26.66 -18.80
CA GLY A 622 -18.11 -25.26 -19.14
C GLY A 622 -19.41 -25.01 -19.90
N ALA A 623 -19.91 -23.77 -19.81
CA ALA A 623 -21.11 -23.40 -20.56
C ALA A 623 -20.81 -23.29 -22.05
N LYS A 624 -21.76 -23.62 -22.87
CA LYS A 624 -21.69 -23.46 -24.32
C LYS A 624 -22.85 -22.60 -24.84
N LEU A 625 -22.62 -21.96 -25.98
CA LEU A 625 -23.65 -21.29 -26.74
C LEU A 625 -24.50 -22.36 -27.39
N VAL A 626 -25.79 -22.40 -27.08
CA VAL A 626 -26.74 -23.44 -27.58
C VAL A 626 -27.76 -22.89 -28.54
N SER A 627 -28.07 -21.60 -28.49
CA SER A 627 -28.95 -20.97 -29.45
C SER A 627 -28.55 -19.54 -29.74
N ASP A 628 -28.72 -19.15 -30.98
CA ASP A 628 -28.51 -17.81 -31.50
C ASP A 628 -29.70 -17.50 -32.40
N ILE A 629 -30.63 -16.68 -31.92
CA ILE A 629 -31.96 -16.48 -32.54
C ILE A 629 -32.12 -15.01 -32.89
N ASP A 630 -32.40 -14.73 -34.16
CA ASP A 630 -32.86 -13.41 -34.58
C ASP A 630 -34.32 -13.21 -34.12
N LEU A 631 -34.53 -12.16 -33.33
CA LEU A 631 -35.85 -11.81 -32.79
C LEU A 631 -36.68 -10.95 -33.75
N GLY A 632 -36.13 -10.62 -34.93
CA GLY A 632 -36.78 -9.94 -36.03
C GLY A 632 -37.00 -8.41 -35.82
N PRO A 633 -37.38 -7.66 -36.84
CA PRO A 633 -37.52 -6.23 -36.77
C PRO A 633 -38.75 -5.76 -35.93
N ARG A 634 -38.59 -4.69 -35.22
CA ARG A 634 -39.44 -4.07 -34.19
C ARG A 634 -40.91 -3.83 -34.52
N LYS A 635 -41.35 -3.78 -35.79
CA LYS A 635 -42.68 -3.31 -36.20
C LYS A 635 -43.88 -4.11 -35.66
N GLY A 636 -43.70 -5.38 -35.26
CA GLY A 636 -44.77 -6.23 -34.75
C GLY A 636 -44.99 -6.20 -33.23
N ARG A 637 -43.98 -5.85 -32.44
CA ARG A 637 -44.02 -5.96 -30.96
C ARG A 637 -44.58 -4.71 -30.25
N ARG A 638 -44.45 -3.52 -30.83
CA ARG A 638 -45.07 -2.29 -30.30
C ARG A 638 -46.58 -2.45 -30.21
N ASN A 639 -47.23 -3.18 -31.12
CA ASN A 639 -48.66 -3.48 -31.09
C ASN A 639 -49.04 -4.53 -30.03
N LEU A 640 -48.13 -5.39 -29.58
CA LEU A 640 -48.40 -6.36 -28.52
C LEU A 640 -48.35 -5.70 -27.13
N ILE A 641 -47.44 -4.78 -26.91
CA ILE A 641 -47.34 -4.01 -25.66
C ILE A 641 -48.54 -3.09 -25.53
N MET A 642 -48.98 -2.41 -26.60
CA MET A 642 -50.19 -1.60 -26.60
C MET A 642 -51.47 -2.42 -26.38
N ARG A 643 -51.55 -3.66 -26.92
CA ARG A 643 -52.70 -4.57 -26.66
C ARG A 643 -52.73 -5.07 -25.23
N VAL A 644 -51.57 -5.30 -24.58
CA VAL A 644 -51.53 -5.72 -23.17
C VAL A 644 -51.88 -4.56 -22.24
N LEU A 645 -51.51 -3.34 -22.60
CA LEU A 645 -51.89 -2.13 -21.83
C LEU A 645 -53.38 -1.78 -22.01
N ASP A 646 -54.00 -1.98 -23.18
CA ASP A 646 -55.41 -1.76 -23.43
C ASP A 646 -56.32 -2.81 -22.77
N ASN A 647 -55.86 -4.06 -22.61
CA ASN A 647 -56.60 -5.11 -21.92
C ASN A 647 -56.55 -5.03 -20.38
N ARG A 648 -55.83 -4.07 -19.80
CA ARG A 648 -55.78 -3.81 -18.36
C ARG A 648 -56.44 -2.49 -17.95
N ARG A 649 -57.17 -1.84 -18.87
CA ARG A 649 -58.20 -0.83 -18.56
C ARG A 649 -59.55 -1.52 -18.60
#